data_38ebe15ef87c8f3f8527dcb876bc3ddc
#
_entry.id   38ebe15ef87c8f3f8527dcb876bc3ddc
#
_cell.length_a   1.000
_cell.length_b   1.000
_cell.length_c   1.000
_cell.angle_alpha   90.00
_cell.angle_beta   90.00
_cell.angle_gamma   90.00
#
_symmetry.space_group_name_H-M   'P 1'
#
loop_
_entity.id
_entity.type
_entity.pdbx_description
1 polymer ?
#
loop_
_entity_poly.entity_id
_entity_poly.type
_entity_poly.pdbx_seq_one_letter_code
_entity_poly.pdbx_strand_id
1 'polypeptide(L)'
;MDLQKELNHNQYLAASSASQYLRIIAGAGTGKTRTLTYRLAYQILIGTDPRRMLAITFTNKAAHEMDTRVEALLQKENFQCNGKPLICTFHGFCYRFLRREITHIPGYTQTFQIAGEDDTALVFKDIFSKMPKGKSKEFIQAVTHKIYSLKTDGVFPEEVSKDVVPLDSIYTFDELMHVYSTYQKKLKLQNLLDFDDLLMLTFYVMEHNADVRERWRKKYDVFLVDEFQDTNYLQYQLVRLFMSNSASLTVVGDPDQTIYTWRGAKNEIIKDRLSKDYPTLETVVLDENYRSTQCILDAANRLIHHNSDRIDKKLLAASGVVGDKVELIRSRDSDNEAYRVAYTIRNLNEQQNVPYSDIAIIYRSNYLSNALEKQLTLFRIPYEIYGGMKFYERAEIKDALSYLRLAINPDDFSFRRVLTAPIKGIGEVALQRAEELKSTLGEETPYLTIFRDHQDVLGLNRRSTAALNVFYSAFDRFTGAMKSAKTGDKILLAIQNYFNETGFLEYVHNEDKKLQEKLSYTAASSVCKSDNVLELQRTISQFFSQDMLDEDGNPKTPSLEDFLLEVSLQSDQDQMADVAKVSLMTGHVSKGLEFPYVFITGLNQMIFPTTHALQDFSKNAIEEERRLMYVCMTRAKKKLYLSTFGGPNYRNGTDYTPSIFLAEVFEKIPTDQASQPKPQERPYHNYNAYKGAHRPSLRDNIGGNVNDFLKKAAKSSDEDSSKDTYQVGDKVVHTSYGIGKVTFVYPDGKISVEFNQPYGTKKLAPGFKAFRKMKEGE
;
A
#
# COMPACT_ATOMS: atom_id res chain seq x y z
N MET A 1 -26.53 24.04 -18.56
CA MET A 1 -25.41 24.22 -17.61
C MET A 1 -24.75 25.56 -17.89
N ASP A 2 -24.70 26.46 -16.89
CA ASP A 2 -24.06 27.76 -17.00
C ASP A 2 -22.62 27.65 -16.40
N LEU A 3 -21.68 27.24 -17.24
CA LEU A 3 -20.30 26.98 -16.81
C LEU A 3 -19.62 28.24 -16.24
N GLN A 4 -19.96 29.45 -16.72
CA GLN A 4 -19.35 30.72 -16.29
C GLN A 4 -19.71 31.09 -14.86
N LYS A 5 -20.90 30.65 -14.38
CA LYS A 5 -21.31 30.88 -12.98
C LYS A 5 -20.73 29.85 -12.01
N GLU A 6 -20.45 28.66 -12.51
CA GLU A 6 -20.05 27.54 -11.65
C GLU A 6 -18.52 27.34 -11.57
N LEU A 7 -17.77 27.83 -12.56
CA LEU A 7 -16.33 27.65 -12.68
C LEU A 7 -15.61 29.00 -12.70
N ASN A 8 -14.37 29.03 -12.23
CA ASN A 8 -13.52 30.20 -12.47
C ASN A 8 -13.12 30.29 -13.94
N HIS A 9 -12.49 31.41 -14.32
CA HIS A 9 -12.16 31.68 -15.71
C HIS A 9 -11.34 30.55 -16.38
N ASN A 10 -10.26 30.09 -15.73
CA ASN A 10 -9.39 29.05 -16.29
C ASN A 10 -10.07 27.66 -16.30
N GLN A 11 -10.83 27.32 -15.27
CA GLN A 11 -11.66 26.11 -15.25
C GLN A 11 -12.72 26.13 -16.34
N TYR A 12 -13.35 27.31 -16.56
CA TYR A 12 -14.34 27.48 -17.64
C TYR A 12 -13.67 27.28 -19.02
N LEU A 13 -12.53 27.90 -19.28
CA LEU A 13 -11.79 27.72 -20.52
C LEU A 13 -11.46 26.23 -20.75
N ALA A 14 -10.97 25.54 -19.74
CA ALA A 14 -10.64 24.12 -19.83
C ALA A 14 -11.87 23.23 -20.06
N ALA A 15 -12.98 23.50 -19.36
CA ALA A 15 -14.20 22.68 -19.47
C ALA A 15 -14.92 22.88 -20.81
N SER A 16 -14.92 24.11 -21.39
CA SER A 16 -15.61 24.47 -22.62
C SER A 16 -14.73 24.39 -23.88
N SER A 17 -13.41 24.16 -23.77
CA SER A 17 -12.48 24.12 -24.89
C SER A 17 -12.96 23.16 -25.99
N ALA A 18 -12.98 23.61 -27.23
CA ALA A 18 -13.29 22.84 -28.42
C ALA A 18 -12.03 22.19 -29.05
N SER A 19 -10.85 22.39 -28.46
CA SER A 19 -9.59 21.84 -28.97
C SER A 19 -9.62 20.31 -28.96
N GLN A 20 -9.15 19.71 -30.05
CA GLN A 20 -9.02 18.26 -30.15
C GLN A 20 -8.04 17.71 -29.11
N TYR A 21 -6.97 18.43 -28.85
CA TYR A 21 -5.95 18.04 -27.85
C TYR A 21 -5.81 19.13 -26.81
N LEU A 22 -6.09 18.79 -25.55
CA LEU A 22 -6.07 19.71 -24.42
C LEU A 22 -5.20 19.16 -23.29
N ARG A 23 -4.23 19.95 -22.84
CA ARG A 23 -3.45 19.72 -21.64
C ARG A 23 -3.87 20.70 -20.55
N ILE A 24 -4.30 20.21 -19.40
CA ILE A 24 -4.64 21.01 -18.24
C ILE A 24 -3.56 20.80 -17.18
N ILE A 25 -2.76 21.83 -16.92
CA ILE A 25 -1.77 21.83 -15.85
C ILE A 25 -2.45 22.37 -14.61
N ALA A 26 -2.73 21.51 -13.65
CA ALA A 26 -3.58 21.84 -12.52
C ALA A 26 -2.86 21.54 -11.20
N GLY A 27 -2.48 22.57 -10.47
CA GLY A 27 -1.83 22.45 -9.17
C GLY A 27 -2.68 21.73 -8.12
N ALA A 28 -2.09 21.47 -6.96
CA ALA A 28 -2.81 20.89 -5.83
C ALA A 28 -4.02 21.77 -5.45
N GLY A 29 -5.19 21.15 -5.22
CA GLY A 29 -6.38 21.87 -4.75
C GLY A 29 -7.00 22.87 -5.73
N THR A 30 -6.62 22.88 -7.02
CA THR A 30 -7.16 23.79 -8.04
C THR A 30 -8.45 23.29 -8.70
N GLY A 31 -9.01 22.18 -8.23
CA GLY A 31 -10.25 21.64 -8.77
C GLY A 31 -10.09 20.81 -10.04
N LYS A 32 -8.97 20.08 -10.21
CA LYS A 32 -8.72 19.15 -11.32
C LYS A 32 -9.96 18.30 -11.66
N THR A 33 -10.36 17.47 -10.70
CA THR A 33 -11.50 16.55 -10.86
C THR A 33 -12.81 17.30 -11.14
N ARG A 34 -13.02 18.45 -10.48
CA ARG A 34 -14.17 19.31 -10.77
C ARG A 34 -14.19 19.75 -12.24
N THR A 35 -13.06 20.28 -12.74
CA THR A 35 -12.96 20.73 -14.14
C THR A 35 -13.22 19.59 -15.12
N LEU A 36 -12.69 18.39 -14.85
CA LEU A 36 -12.91 17.20 -15.69
C LEU A 36 -14.38 16.75 -15.68
N THR A 37 -15.02 16.70 -14.51
CA THR A 37 -16.44 16.30 -14.42
C THR A 37 -17.34 17.28 -15.15
N TYR A 38 -17.07 18.59 -15.04
CA TYR A 38 -17.81 19.61 -15.80
C TYR A 38 -17.55 19.49 -17.30
N ARG A 39 -16.32 19.19 -17.73
CA ARG A 39 -16.01 18.96 -19.15
C ARG A 39 -16.75 17.75 -19.71
N LEU A 40 -16.75 16.62 -19.00
CA LEU A 40 -17.51 15.41 -19.38
C LEU A 40 -19.01 15.72 -19.51
N ALA A 41 -19.61 16.31 -18.47
CA ALA A 41 -21.02 16.66 -18.48
C ALA A 41 -21.36 17.67 -19.59
N TYR A 42 -20.50 18.67 -19.80
CA TYR A 42 -20.69 19.67 -20.86
C TYR A 42 -20.66 19.02 -22.26
N GLN A 43 -19.70 18.14 -22.54
CA GLN A 43 -19.62 17.44 -23.82
C GLN A 43 -20.85 16.56 -24.09
N ILE A 44 -21.39 15.90 -23.06
CA ILE A 44 -22.64 15.14 -23.16
C ILE A 44 -23.81 16.09 -23.50
N LEU A 45 -23.90 17.22 -22.81
CA LEU A 45 -25.00 18.19 -23.02
C LEU A 45 -24.97 18.85 -24.40
N ILE A 46 -23.82 19.00 -25.02
CA ILE A 46 -23.69 19.53 -26.39
C ILE A 46 -23.85 18.46 -27.48
N GLY A 47 -24.15 17.19 -27.09
CA GLY A 47 -24.57 16.14 -28.03
C GLY A 47 -23.52 15.03 -28.28
N THR A 48 -22.43 14.96 -27.52
CA THR A 48 -21.51 13.82 -27.60
C THR A 48 -22.17 12.58 -26.99
N ASP A 49 -22.16 11.45 -27.71
CA ASP A 49 -22.66 10.17 -27.18
C ASP A 49 -21.78 9.70 -26.01
N PRO A 50 -22.32 9.58 -24.78
CA PRO A 50 -21.53 9.19 -23.62
C PRO A 50 -20.90 7.79 -23.75
N ARG A 51 -21.50 6.86 -24.48
CA ARG A 51 -20.94 5.52 -24.73
C ARG A 51 -19.65 5.56 -25.55
N ARG A 52 -19.36 6.69 -26.20
CA ARG A 52 -18.15 6.94 -26.99
C ARG A 52 -17.12 7.77 -26.20
N MET A 53 -17.29 7.90 -24.88
CA MET A 53 -16.39 8.64 -24.00
C MET A 53 -15.68 7.68 -23.04
N LEU A 54 -14.36 7.81 -22.93
CA LEU A 54 -13.50 7.08 -22.00
C LEU A 54 -12.77 8.06 -21.09
N ALA A 55 -13.00 7.95 -19.79
CA ALA A 55 -12.25 8.69 -18.78
C ALA A 55 -11.41 7.73 -17.93
N ILE A 56 -10.12 7.97 -17.87
CA ILE A 56 -9.16 7.15 -17.13
C ILE A 56 -8.68 7.92 -15.90
N THR A 57 -8.76 7.27 -14.74
CA THR A 57 -8.31 7.80 -13.45
C THR A 57 -7.23 6.92 -12.84
N PHE A 58 -6.58 7.39 -11.77
CA PHE A 58 -5.52 6.63 -11.12
C PHE A 58 -6.05 5.57 -10.13
N THR A 59 -7.18 5.82 -9.45
CA THR A 59 -7.78 4.92 -8.46
C THR A 59 -9.25 4.65 -8.77
N ASN A 60 -9.77 3.50 -8.31
CA ASN A 60 -11.18 3.16 -8.47
C ASN A 60 -12.08 4.13 -7.70
N LYS A 61 -11.65 4.60 -6.52
CA LYS A 61 -12.36 5.63 -5.77
C LYS A 61 -12.53 6.92 -6.57
N ALA A 62 -11.45 7.39 -7.23
CA ALA A 62 -11.53 8.58 -8.09
C ALA A 62 -12.46 8.35 -9.29
N ALA A 63 -12.45 7.15 -9.87
CA ALA A 63 -13.38 6.80 -10.95
C ALA A 63 -14.84 6.84 -10.50
N HIS A 64 -15.17 6.23 -9.37
CA HIS A 64 -16.51 6.23 -8.80
C HIS A 64 -16.97 7.65 -8.41
N GLU A 65 -16.07 8.44 -7.79
CA GLU A 65 -16.37 9.84 -7.45
C GLU A 65 -16.64 10.68 -8.70
N MET A 66 -15.85 10.51 -9.75
CA MET A 66 -16.06 11.20 -11.03
C MET A 66 -17.39 10.80 -11.66
N ASP A 67 -17.75 9.52 -11.68
CA ASP A 67 -19.00 9.00 -12.22
C ASP A 67 -20.21 9.61 -11.48
N THR A 68 -20.22 9.51 -10.15
CA THR A 68 -21.30 10.08 -9.31
C THR A 68 -21.47 11.59 -9.54
N ARG A 69 -20.36 12.33 -9.69
CA ARG A 69 -20.43 13.79 -9.92
C ARG A 69 -20.95 14.14 -11.31
N VAL A 70 -20.58 13.38 -12.34
CA VAL A 70 -21.09 13.58 -13.70
C VAL A 70 -22.60 13.32 -13.73
N GLU A 71 -23.06 12.23 -13.11
CA GLU A 71 -24.49 11.93 -12.99
C GLU A 71 -25.26 13.06 -12.27
N ALA A 72 -24.74 13.53 -11.13
CA ALA A 72 -25.37 14.63 -10.39
C ALA A 72 -25.47 15.92 -11.23
N LEU A 73 -24.45 16.23 -12.04
CA LEU A 73 -24.49 17.39 -12.94
C LEU A 73 -25.52 17.22 -14.04
N LEU A 74 -25.66 16.06 -14.65
CA LEU A 74 -26.66 15.79 -15.69
C LEU A 74 -28.08 15.80 -15.12
N GLN A 75 -28.30 15.25 -13.94
CA GLN A 75 -29.58 15.31 -13.22
C GLN A 75 -29.98 16.75 -12.88
N LYS A 76 -29.03 17.58 -12.45
CA LYS A 76 -29.28 19.01 -12.18
C LYS A 76 -29.80 19.76 -13.41
N GLU A 77 -29.36 19.37 -14.60
CA GLU A 77 -29.82 19.94 -15.88
C GLU A 77 -31.07 19.23 -16.44
N ASN A 78 -31.69 18.31 -15.70
CA ASN A 78 -32.83 17.48 -16.14
C ASN A 78 -32.53 16.73 -17.47
N PHE A 79 -31.28 16.37 -17.71
CA PHE A 79 -30.85 15.71 -18.92
C PHE A 79 -30.90 14.19 -18.75
N GLN A 80 -31.78 13.55 -19.54
CA GLN A 80 -31.81 12.08 -19.62
C GLN A 80 -30.84 11.61 -20.69
N CYS A 81 -29.87 10.80 -20.26
CA CYS A 81 -28.81 10.30 -21.08
C CYS A 81 -29.04 8.85 -21.51
N ASN A 82 -28.87 8.54 -22.80
CA ASN A 82 -28.92 7.17 -23.30
C ASN A 82 -27.52 6.52 -23.17
N GLY A 83 -27.22 5.97 -22.01
CA GLY A 83 -25.92 5.36 -21.69
C GLY A 83 -25.05 6.24 -20.81
N LYS A 84 -23.87 5.72 -20.43
CA LYS A 84 -22.91 6.39 -19.55
C LYS A 84 -21.51 6.38 -20.17
N PRO A 85 -20.67 7.37 -19.86
CA PRO A 85 -19.25 7.29 -20.21
C PRO A 85 -18.59 6.12 -19.45
N LEU A 86 -17.59 5.49 -20.04
CA LEU A 86 -16.75 4.54 -19.33
C LEU A 86 -15.73 5.33 -18.50
N ILE A 87 -15.85 5.25 -17.16
CA ILE A 87 -14.92 5.87 -16.22
C ILE A 87 -14.26 4.76 -15.41
N CYS A 88 -12.94 4.57 -15.56
CA CYS A 88 -12.21 3.47 -14.92
C CYS A 88 -10.71 3.79 -14.80
N THR A 89 -9.95 2.87 -14.18
CA THR A 89 -8.48 2.95 -14.14
C THR A 89 -7.87 2.36 -15.42
N PHE A 90 -6.56 2.63 -15.68
CA PHE A 90 -5.84 1.97 -16.78
C PHE A 90 -5.96 0.44 -16.72
N HIS A 91 -5.69 -0.14 -15.55
CA HIS A 91 -5.78 -1.59 -15.37
C HIS A 91 -7.21 -2.11 -15.55
N GLY A 92 -8.20 -1.38 -15.04
CA GLY A 92 -9.61 -1.71 -15.23
C GLY A 92 -10.04 -1.69 -16.70
N PHE A 93 -9.54 -0.72 -17.47
CA PHE A 93 -9.76 -0.65 -18.92
C PHE A 93 -9.10 -1.82 -19.66
N CYS A 94 -7.81 -2.07 -19.38
CA CYS A 94 -7.06 -3.17 -20.01
C CYS A 94 -7.65 -4.54 -19.67
N TYR A 95 -8.10 -4.74 -18.42
CA TYR A 95 -8.82 -5.96 -18.04
C TYR A 95 -10.07 -6.17 -18.88
N ARG A 96 -10.93 -5.15 -19.03
CA ARG A 96 -12.15 -5.22 -19.85
C ARG A 96 -11.82 -5.51 -21.32
N PHE A 97 -10.76 -4.91 -21.84
CA PHE A 97 -10.26 -5.20 -23.18
C PHE A 97 -9.81 -6.67 -23.31
N LEU A 98 -8.99 -7.16 -22.40
CA LEU A 98 -8.47 -8.53 -22.45
C LEU A 98 -9.56 -9.59 -22.21
N ARG A 99 -10.61 -9.31 -21.44
CA ARG A 99 -11.77 -10.20 -21.30
C ARG A 99 -12.46 -10.48 -22.63
N ARG A 100 -12.32 -9.61 -23.63
CA ARG A 100 -12.85 -9.80 -24.99
C ARG A 100 -11.82 -10.33 -25.97
N GLU A 101 -10.60 -9.84 -25.87
CA GLU A 101 -9.62 -9.99 -26.95
C GLU A 101 -8.43 -10.91 -26.61
N ILE A 102 -8.29 -11.41 -25.39
CA ILE A 102 -7.12 -12.18 -24.96
C ILE A 102 -6.91 -13.48 -25.75
N THR A 103 -7.97 -14.04 -26.34
CA THR A 103 -7.91 -15.23 -27.19
C THR A 103 -7.07 -15.04 -28.44
N HIS A 104 -6.74 -13.80 -28.81
CA HIS A 104 -5.74 -13.50 -29.83
C HIS A 104 -4.31 -13.86 -29.40
N ILE A 105 -4.10 -14.17 -28.11
CA ILE A 105 -2.84 -14.67 -27.58
C ILE A 105 -3.00 -16.16 -27.25
N PRO A 106 -2.40 -17.06 -28.05
CA PRO A 106 -2.54 -18.50 -27.82
C PRO A 106 -2.18 -18.92 -26.41
N GLY A 107 -3.01 -19.75 -25.78
CA GLY A 107 -2.78 -20.29 -24.44
C GLY A 107 -3.43 -19.50 -23.30
N TYR A 108 -4.07 -18.36 -23.57
CA TYR A 108 -4.94 -17.68 -22.61
C TYR A 108 -6.42 -17.89 -22.96
N THR A 109 -7.25 -17.84 -21.93
CA THR A 109 -8.72 -17.88 -22.05
C THR A 109 -9.35 -16.65 -21.41
N GLN A 110 -10.59 -16.36 -21.78
CA GLN A 110 -11.31 -15.20 -21.21
C GLN A 110 -11.57 -15.30 -19.70
N THR A 111 -11.41 -16.47 -19.10
CA THR A 111 -11.60 -16.71 -17.65
C THR A 111 -10.31 -16.48 -16.84
N PHE A 112 -9.30 -15.85 -17.43
CA PHE A 112 -8.04 -15.54 -16.72
C PHE A 112 -8.29 -14.79 -15.40
N GLN A 113 -7.37 -14.97 -14.46
CA GLN A 113 -7.39 -14.27 -13.17
C GLN A 113 -6.15 -13.42 -12.97
N ILE A 114 -6.25 -12.45 -12.04
CA ILE A 114 -5.14 -11.59 -11.68
C ILE A 114 -4.38 -12.22 -10.51
N ALA A 115 -3.11 -12.51 -10.72
CA ALA A 115 -2.19 -12.97 -9.69
C ALA A 115 -1.84 -11.80 -8.76
N GLY A 116 -2.04 -11.98 -7.45
CA GLY A 116 -1.62 -11.02 -6.44
C GLY A 116 -0.11 -11.09 -6.15
N GLU A 117 0.37 -10.21 -5.27
CA GLU A 117 1.80 -10.17 -4.90
C GLU A 117 2.28 -11.48 -4.28
N ASP A 118 1.46 -12.15 -3.46
CA ASP A 118 1.83 -13.45 -2.88
C ASP A 118 1.90 -14.55 -3.93
N ASP A 119 0.97 -14.54 -4.90
CA ASP A 119 0.92 -15.52 -5.97
C ASP A 119 2.19 -15.39 -6.85
N THR A 120 2.53 -14.17 -7.24
CA THR A 120 3.76 -13.90 -8.01
C THR A 120 5.02 -14.25 -7.22
N ALA A 121 5.06 -13.95 -5.91
CA ALA A 121 6.17 -14.32 -5.03
C ALA A 121 6.34 -15.84 -4.93
N LEU A 122 5.25 -16.62 -4.90
CA LEU A 122 5.29 -18.09 -4.93
C LEU A 122 5.83 -18.61 -6.25
N VAL A 123 5.45 -18.01 -7.40
CA VAL A 123 6.02 -18.36 -8.71
C VAL A 123 7.53 -18.14 -8.72
N PHE A 124 8.00 -16.97 -8.29
CA PHE A 124 9.43 -16.68 -8.22
C PHE A 124 10.15 -17.63 -7.27
N LYS A 125 9.60 -17.90 -6.08
CA LYS A 125 10.16 -18.85 -5.11
C LYS A 125 10.34 -20.24 -5.74
N ASP A 126 9.36 -20.74 -6.47
CA ASP A 126 9.43 -22.03 -7.16
C ASP A 126 10.52 -22.02 -8.24
N ILE A 127 10.61 -20.98 -9.05
CA ILE A 127 11.65 -20.84 -10.09
C ILE A 127 13.05 -20.85 -9.46
N PHE A 128 13.28 -20.00 -8.45
CA PHE A 128 14.59 -19.90 -7.80
C PHE A 128 14.99 -21.16 -7.04
N SER A 129 14.02 -21.93 -6.50
CA SER A 129 14.31 -23.20 -5.81
C SER A 129 14.88 -24.28 -6.75
N LYS A 130 14.54 -24.23 -8.03
CA LYS A 130 14.99 -25.16 -9.09
C LYS A 130 16.30 -24.72 -9.76
N MET A 131 16.79 -23.50 -9.46
CA MET A 131 18.06 -23.01 -10.00
C MET A 131 19.28 -23.65 -9.31
N PRO A 132 20.39 -23.93 -10.02
CA PRO A 132 21.60 -24.49 -9.40
C PRO A 132 22.16 -23.57 -8.33
N LYS A 133 22.42 -24.12 -7.13
CA LYS A 133 23.02 -23.48 -5.94
C LYS A 133 22.26 -22.26 -5.44
N GLY A 134 21.75 -22.35 -4.21
CA GLY A 134 20.95 -21.34 -3.53
C GLY A 134 21.41 -19.91 -3.82
N LYS A 135 20.62 -19.21 -4.62
CA LYS A 135 20.89 -17.81 -5.00
C LYS A 135 20.73 -16.92 -3.78
N SER A 136 21.59 -15.92 -3.66
CA SER A 136 21.52 -14.97 -2.54
C SER A 136 20.22 -14.17 -2.60
N LYS A 137 19.81 -13.60 -1.46
CA LYS A 137 18.63 -12.73 -1.39
C LYS A 137 18.75 -11.53 -2.32
N GLU A 138 19.96 -10.99 -2.43
CA GLU A 138 20.28 -9.85 -3.31
C GLU A 138 20.10 -10.23 -4.79
N PHE A 139 20.53 -11.42 -5.19
CA PHE A 139 20.32 -11.93 -6.54
C PHE A 139 18.82 -12.03 -6.87
N ILE A 140 18.05 -12.67 -5.99
CA ILE A 140 16.59 -12.83 -6.16
C ILE A 140 15.92 -11.47 -6.31
N GLN A 141 16.24 -10.53 -5.43
CA GLN A 141 15.67 -9.18 -5.48
C GLN A 141 16.04 -8.43 -6.77
N ALA A 142 17.29 -8.49 -7.18
CA ALA A 142 17.77 -7.79 -8.36
C ALA A 142 17.13 -8.34 -9.66
N VAL A 143 17.05 -9.66 -9.82
CA VAL A 143 16.41 -10.29 -10.98
C VAL A 143 14.91 -9.98 -11.00
N THR A 144 14.22 -10.14 -9.88
CA THR A 144 12.78 -9.86 -9.79
C THR A 144 12.49 -8.40 -10.10
N HIS A 145 13.26 -7.47 -9.51
CA HIS A 145 13.09 -6.04 -9.78
C HIS A 145 13.33 -5.71 -11.27
N LYS A 146 14.36 -6.33 -11.90
CA LYS A 146 14.64 -6.11 -13.32
C LYS A 146 13.50 -6.63 -14.21
N ILE A 147 12.91 -7.78 -13.89
CA ILE A 147 11.76 -8.32 -14.62
C ILE A 147 10.57 -7.35 -14.54
N TYR A 148 10.22 -6.86 -13.35
CA TYR A 148 9.15 -5.87 -13.23
C TYR A 148 9.44 -4.58 -13.98
N SER A 149 10.69 -4.09 -13.96
CA SER A 149 11.08 -2.92 -14.76
C SER A 149 10.85 -3.16 -16.25
N LEU A 150 11.27 -4.33 -16.80
CA LEU A 150 11.06 -4.69 -18.20
C LEU A 150 9.57 -4.76 -18.55
N LYS A 151 8.76 -5.36 -17.69
CA LYS A 151 7.30 -5.44 -17.87
C LYS A 151 6.65 -4.05 -17.85
N THR A 152 7.05 -3.18 -16.93
CA THR A 152 6.57 -1.80 -16.87
C THR A 152 6.89 -1.01 -18.15
N ASP A 153 8.03 -1.32 -18.79
CA ASP A 153 8.43 -0.74 -20.07
C ASP A 153 7.78 -1.45 -21.28
N GLY A 154 7.00 -2.52 -21.07
CA GLY A 154 6.32 -3.27 -22.12
C GLY A 154 7.22 -4.23 -22.91
N VAL A 155 8.38 -4.61 -22.37
CA VAL A 155 9.38 -5.45 -23.05
C VAL A 155 9.14 -6.92 -22.73
N PHE A 156 8.79 -7.71 -23.74
CA PHE A 156 8.60 -9.15 -23.61
C PHE A 156 9.93 -9.91 -23.51
N PRO A 157 9.94 -11.15 -22.96
CA PRO A 157 11.18 -11.93 -22.86
C PRO A 157 11.94 -12.05 -24.20
N GLU A 158 11.24 -12.20 -25.31
CA GLU A 158 11.83 -12.37 -26.65
C GLU A 158 12.46 -11.08 -27.21
N GLU A 159 12.12 -9.93 -26.64
CA GLU A 159 12.55 -8.59 -27.07
C GLU A 159 13.71 -8.05 -26.23
N VAL A 160 14.10 -8.76 -25.16
CA VAL A 160 15.13 -8.27 -24.23
C VAL A 160 16.51 -8.29 -24.90
N SER A 161 17.11 -7.11 -25.05
CA SER A 161 18.49 -6.96 -25.54
C SER A 161 19.53 -7.34 -24.47
N LYS A 162 20.68 -7.88 -24.87
CA LYS A 162 21.80 -8.21 -23.97
C LYS A 162 22.33 -6.99 -23.21
N ASP A 163 22.24 -5.82 -23.78
CA ASP A 163 22.72 -4.55 -23.22
C ASP A 163 21.91 -4.09 -21.97
N VAL A 164 20.78 -4.74 -21.73
CA VAL A 164 19.92 -4.44 -20.58
C VAL A 164 20.51 -4.86 -19.24
N VAL A 165 21.52 -5.74 -19.25
CA VAL A 165 22.23 -6.22 -18.06
C VAL A 165 23.52 -5.43 -17.91
N PRO A 166 23.70 -4.64 -16.82
CA PRO A 166 24.95 -3.93 -16.53
C PRO A 166 26.15 -4.89 -16.39
N LEU A 167 27.33 -4.43 -16.75
CA LEU A 167 28.56 -5.24 -16.69
C LEU A 167 28.93 -5.70 -15.27
N ASP A 168 28.56 -4.93 -14.25
CA ASP A 168 28.78 -5.19 -12.83
C ASP A 168 27.57 -5.86 -12.14
N SER A 169 26.61 -6.36 -12.93
CA SER A 169 25.42 -7.00 -12.38
C SER A 169 25.75 -8.31 -11.66
N ILE A 170 25.00 -8.58 -10.58
CA ILE A 170 25.10 -9.85 -9.81
C ILE A 170 24.41 -11.03 -10.51
N TYR A 171 23.80 -10.82 -11.68
CA TYR A 171 23.15 -11.83 -12.51
C TYR A 171 23.61 -11.68 -13.98
N THR A 172 23.61 -12.79 -14.70
CA THR A 172 23.91 -12.81 -16.12
C THR A 172 22.64 -12.60 -16.94
N PHE A 173 22.81 -12.27 -18.23
CA PHE A 173 21.71 -12.20 -19.19
C PHE A 173 20.93 -13.51 -19.26
N ASP A 174 21.63 -14.66 -19.35
CA ASP A 174 20.99 -15.97 -19.47
C ASP A 174 20.18 -16.33 -18.21
N GLU A 175 20.66 -15.97 -17.01
CA GLU A 175 19.92 -16.16 -15.76
C GLU A 175 18.65 -15.29 -15.72
N LEU A 176 18.74 -14.02 -16.12
CA LEU A 176 17.59 -13.13 -16.24
C LEU A 176 16.55 -13.71 -17.20
N MET A 177 16.99 -14.14 -18.40
CA MET A 177 16.12 -14.68 -19.44
C MET A 177 15.46 -15.99 -19.02
N HIS A 178 16.22 -16.88 -18.36
CA HIS A 178 15.68 -18.12 -17.82
C HIS A 178 14.54 -17.84 -16.81
N VAL A 179 14.77 -16.93 -15.85
CA VAL A 179 13.75 -16.59 -14.86
C VAL A 179 12.56 -15.91 -15.50
N TYR A 180 12.78 -14.93 -16.37
CA TYR A 180 11.70 -14.15 -16.96
C TYR A 180 10.81 -15.00 -17.87
N SER A 181 11.41 -15.77 -18.79
CA SER A 181 10.66 -16.66 -19.70
C SER A 181 9.91 -17.75 -18.92
N THR A 182 10.52 -18.33 -17.88
CA THR A 182 9.87 -19.33 -17.02
C THR A 182 8.72 -18.73 -16.23
N TYR A 183 8.88 -17.50 -15.72
CA TYR A 183 7.84 -16.77 -15.01
C TYR A 183 6.61 -16.55 -15.89
N GLN A 184 6.79 -16.00 -17.08
CA GLN A 184 5.68 -15.77 -18.02
C GLN A 184 5.02 -17.09 -18.46
N LYS A 185 5.83 -18.14 -18.73
CA LYS A 185 5.29 -19.47 -19.05
C LYS A 185 4.41 -20.01 -17.93
N LYS A 186 4.85 -19.90 -16.67
CA LYS A 186 4.08 -20.42 -15.52
C LYS A 186 2.78 -19.67 -15.30
N LEU A 187 2.76 -18.34 -15.40
CA LEU A 187 1.52 -17.57 -15.33
C LEU A 187 0.55 -17.97 -16.44
N LYS A 188 1.06 -18.07 -17.67
CA LYS A 188 0.25 -18.44 -18.84
C LYS A 188 -0.36 -19.84 -18.73
N LEU A 189 0.41 -20.85 -18.28
CA LEU A 189 -0.08 -22.21 -18.07
C LEU A 189 -1.24 -22.29 -17.06
N GLN A 190 -1.27 -21.36 -16.11
CA GLN A 190 -2.33 -21.30 -15.10
C GLN A 190 -3.43 -20.28 -15.44
N ASN A 191 -3.40 -19.74 -16.64
CA ASN A 191 -4.32 -18.69 -17.08
C ASN A 191 -4.37 -17.52 -16.11
N LEU A 192 -3.18 -17.11 -15.58
CA LEU A 192 -2.99 -16.00 -14.67
C LEU A 192 -2.28 -14.84 -15.37
N LEU A 193 -2.63 -13.63 -15.00
CA LEU A 193 -1.95 -12.39 -15.37
C LEU A 193 -1.53 -11.64 -14.10
N ASP A 194 -0.32 -11.11 -14.05
CA ASP A 194 -0.03 -10.11 -13.04
C ASP A 194 -0.50 -8.71 -13.50
N PHE A 195 -0.32 -7.69 -12.64
CA PHE A 195 -0.79 -6.34 -12.95
C PHE A 195 -0.12 -5.75 -14.20
N ASP A 196 1.17 -5.99 -14.41
CA ASP A 196 1.89 -5.48 -15.57
C ASP A 196 1.44 -6.19 -16.86
N ASP A 197 1.08 -7.48 -16.80
CA ASP A 197 0.54 -8.23 -17.94
C ASP A 197 -0.74 -7.61 -18.49
N LEU A 198 -1.57 -7.00 -17.65
CA LEU A 198 -2.79 -6.33 -18.14
C LEU A 198 -2.47 -5.25 -19.17
N LEU A 199 -1.43 -4.45 -18.91
CA LEU A 199 -0.99 -3.40 -19.84
C LEU A 199 -0.23 -3.99 -21.03
N MET A 200 0.75 -4.86 -20.76
CA MET A 200 1.60 -5.47 -21.80
C MET A 200 0.81 -6.26 -22.83
N LEU A 201 -0.07 -7.16 -22.39
CA LEU A 201 -0.85 -7.99 -23.28
C LEU A 201 -1.90 -7.20 -24.06
N THR A 202 -2.47 -6.14 -23.44
CA THR A 202 -3.33 -5.18 -24.15
C THR A 202 -2.55 -4.51 -25.29
N PHE A 203 -1.35 -4.03 -24.98
CA PHE A 203 -0.47 -3.42 -25.99
C PHE A 203 -0.14 -4.41 -27.10
N TYR A 204 0.27 -5.63 -26.74
CA TYR A 204 0.58 -6.69 -27.71
C TYR A 204 -0.58 -6.97 -28.67
N VAL A 205 -1.79 -7.17 -28.15
CA VAL A 205 -2.97 -7.45 -28.98
C VAL A 205 -3.26 -6.27 -29.91
N MET A 206 -3.21 -5.05 -29.39
CA MET A 206 -3.46 -3.84 -30.18
C MET A 206 -2.40 -3.60 -31.25
N GLU A 207 -1.16 -3.98 -31.04
CA GLU A 207 -0.08 -3.79 -32.00
C GLU A 207 -0.08 -4.85 -33.10
N HIS A 208 -0.35 -6.11 -32.74
CA HIS A 208 -0.22 -7.23 -33.66
C HIS A 208 -1.51 -7.60 -34.41
N ASN A 209 -2.68 -7.05 -33.99
CA ASN A 209 -3.97 -7.37 -34.62
C ASN A 209 -4.63 -6.10 -35.18
N ALA A 210 -4.45 -5.85 -36.45
CA ALA A 210 -4.93 -4.64 -37.14
C ALA A 210 -6.45 -4.49 -37.09
N ASP A 211 -7.21 -5.57 -37.23
CA ASP A 211 -8.67 -5.61 -37.21
C ASP A 211 -9.22 -5.34 -35.76
N VAL A 212 -8.58 -5.86 -34.73
CA VAL A 212 -8.88 -5.51 -33.33
C VAL A 212 -8.64 -4.03 -33.12
N ARG A 213 -7.46 -3.53 -33.53
CA ARG A 213 -7.09 -2.12 -33.39
C ARG A 213 -8.08 -1.19 -34.08
N GLU A 214 -8.46 -1.49 -35.32
CA GLU A 214 -9.45 -0.70 -36.07
C GLU A 214 -10.84 -0.68 -35.40
N ARG A 215 -11.28 -1.84 -34.89
CA ARG A 215 -12.56 -1.96 -34.19
C ARG A 215 -12.58 -1.12 -32.91
N TRP A 216 -11.52 -1.20 -32.10
CA TRP A 216 -11.43 -0.46 -30.84
C TRP A 216 -11.18 1.03 -31.04
N ARG A 217 -10.45 1.47 -32.07
CA ARG A 217 -10.30 2.88 -32.43
C ARG A 217 -11.62 3.56 -32.78
N LYS A 218 -12.58 2.81 -33.29
CA LYS A 218 -13.92 3.32 -33.63
C LYS A 218 -14.85 3.38 -32.42
N LYS A 219 -14.45 2.81 -31.28
CA LYS A 219 -15.31 2.70 -30.10
C LYS A 219 -15.42 4.01 -29.32
N TYR A 220 -14.34 4.77 -29.20
CA TYR A 220 -14.28 5.98 -28.41
C TYR A 220 -13.81 7.18 -29.24
N ASP A 221 -14.54 8.30 -29.09
CA ASP A 221 -14.20 9.58 -29.74
C ASP A 221 -13.57 10.58 -28.77
N VAL A 222 -13.81 10.39 -27.47
CA VAL A 222 -13.37 11.31 -26.42
C VAL A 222 -12.60 10.55 -25.36
N PHE A 223 -11.34 10.96 -25.15
CA PHE A 223 -10.46 10.43 -24.12
C PHE A 223 -10.13 11.51 -23.10
N LEU A 224 -10.33 11.20 -21.83
CA LEU A 224 -9.87 12.03 -20.72
C LEU A 224 -8.97 11.19 -19.82
N VAL A 225 -7.83 11.75 -19.41
CA VAL A 225 -6.88 11.06 -18.51
C VAL A 225 -6.55 11.99 -17.35
N ASP A 226 -6.95 11.58 -16.14
CA ASP A 226 -6.62 12.28 -14.89
C ASP A 226 -5.28 11.80 -14.33
N GLU A 227 -4.64 12.62 -13.48
CA GLU A 227 -3.33 12.35 -12.86
C GLU A 227 -2.27 11.92 -13.89
N PHE A 228 -2.29 12.54 -15.07
CA PHE A 228 -1.47 12.13 -16.23
C PHE A 228 0.04 12.18 -15.97
N GLN A 229 0.51 12.96 -14.99
CA GLN A 229 1.92 12.99 -14.58
C GLN A 229 2.41 11.66 -13.99
N ASP A 230 1.51 10.77 -13.56
CA ASP A 230 1.86 9.44 -13.04
C ASP A 230 1.81 8.34 -14.12
N THR A 231 1.58 8.73 -15.36
CA THR A 231 1.49 7.80 -16.51
C THR A 231 2.90 7.34 -16.92
N ASN A 232 3.06 6.02 -17.11
CA ASN A 232 4.27 5.46 -17.70
C ASN A 232 4.20 5.45 -19.24
N TYR A 233 5.32 5.09 -19.88
CA TYR A 233 5.41 5.13 -21.35
C TYR A 233 4.43 4.14 -22.01
N LEU A 234 4.27 2.93 -21.48
CA LEU A 234 3.36 1.91 -21.99
C LEU A 234 1.90 2.38 -21.93
N GLN A 235 1.47 2.97 -20.81
CA GLN A 235 0.13 3.55 -20.66
C GLN A 235 -0.13 4.68 -21.67
N TYR A 236 0.88 5.52 -21.90
CA TYR A 236 0.77 6.57 -22.91
C TYR A 236 0.64 6.00 -24.33
N GLN A 237 1.42 4.97 -24.67
CA GLN A 237 1.30 4.29 -25.97
C GLN A 237 -0.07 3.62 -26.13
N LEU A 238 -0.62 3.02 -25.08
CA LEU A 238 -1.96 2.46 -25.12
C LEU A 238 -3.01 3.53 -25.47
N VAL A 239 -2.98 4.70 -24.81
CA VAL A 239 -3.90 5.80 -25.18
C VAL A 239 -3.80 6.11 -26.66
N ARG A 240 -2.58 6.27 -27.21
CA ARG A 240 -2.35 6.54 -28.65
C ARG A 240 -2.86 5.43 -29.56
N LEU A 241 -2.72 4.17 -29.17
CA LEU A 241 -3.17 3.03 -29.98
C LEU A 241 -4.70 2.95 -30.04
N PHE A 242 -5.39 3.29 -28.96
CA PHE A 242 -6.85 3.30 -28.92
C PHE A 242 -7.48 4.50 -29.60
N MET A 243 -6.77 5.62 -29.72
CA MET A 243 -7.28 6.82 -30.37
C MET A 243 -7.32 6.70 -31.89
N SER A 244 -8.45 7.10 -32.48
CA SER A 244 -8.53 7.40 -33.90
C SER A 244 -8.00 8.80 -34.20
N ASN A 245 -7.74 9.13 -35.48
CA ASN A 245 -7.26 10.45 -35.88
C ASN A 245 -8.28 11.57 -35.59
N SER A 246 -9.56 11.24 -35.50
CA SER A 246 -10.63 12.20 -35.17
C SER A 246 -10.96 12.28 -33.69
N ALA A 247 -10.40 11.38 -32.86
CA ALA A 247 -10.66 11.38 -31.43
C ALA A 247 -10.00 12.58 -30.74
N SER A 248 -10.65 13.08 -29.70
CA SER A 248 -10.13 14.14 -28.85
C SER A 248 -9.44 13.56 -27.61
N LEU A 249 -8.38 14.21 -27.14
CA LEU A 249 -7.65 13.87 -25.92
C LEU A 249 -7.59 15.07 -24.98
N THR A 250 -8.06 14.87 -23.77
CA THR A 250 -7.85 15.80 -22.66
C THR A 250 -7.01 15.11 -21.58
N VAL A 251 -5.87 15.69 -21.24
CA VAL A 251 -5.04 15.20 -20.13
C VAL A 251 -4.98 16.23 -19.02
N VAL A 252 -5.08 15.78 -17.78
CA VAL A 252 -4.96 16.65 -16.61
C VAL A 252 -3.89 16.10 -15.70
N GLY A 253 -3.03 16.99 -15.19
CA GLY A 253 -2.00 16.57 -14.26
C GLY A 253 -1.23 17.74 -13.65
N ASP A 254 -0.44 17.39 -12.64
CA ASP A 254 0.51 18.30 -11.99
C ASP A 254 1.91 17.70 -12.01
N PRO A 255 2.82 18.19 -12.88
CA PRO A 255 4.22 17.74 -12.89
C PRO A 255 4.93 17.83 -11.53
N ASP A 256 4.53 18.79 -10.68
CA ASP A 256 5.08 18.95 -9.33
C ASP A 256 4.56 17.90 -8.33
N GLN A 257 3.59 17.06 -8.72
CA GLN A 257 3.05 15.94 -7.93
C GLN A 257 3.42 14.56 -8.48
N THR A 258 4.41 14.46 -9.38
CA THR A 258 4.94 13.17 -9.86
C THR A 258 5.76 12.53 -8.74
N ILE A 259 5.21 11.47 -8.10
CA ILE A 259 5.83 10.77 -6.98
C ILE A 259 5.87 9.24 -7.15
N TYR A 260 5.60 8.74 -8.36
CA TYR A 260 5.59 7.33 -8.70
C TYR A 260 6.60 6.97 -9.79
N THR A 261 7.77 7.68 -9.83
CA THR A 261 8.81 7.38 -10.82
C THR A 261 9.37 5.96 -10.64
N TRP A 262 9.41 5.47 -9.41
CA TRP A 262 9.76 4.09 -9.10
C TRP A 262 8.77 3.02 -9.64
N ARG A 263 7.54 3.44 -10.04
CA ARG A 263 6.56 2.66 -10.79
C ARG A 263 6.60 2.94 -12.29
N GLY A 264 7.64 3.60 -12.77
CA GLY A 264 7.82 3.92 -14.18
C GLY A 264 7.14 5.21 -14.66
N ALA A 265 6.53 6.01 -13.78
CA ALA A 265 5.97 7.32 -14.17
C ALA A 265 7.02 8.21 -14.81
N LYS A 266 6.66 8.86 -15.92
CA LYS A 266 7.57 9.70 -16.73
C LYS A 266 7.02 11.12 -16.85
N ASN A 267 7.55 12.01 -16.02
CA ASN A 267 7.15 13.43 -16.02
C ASN A 267 7.33 14.12 -17.39
N GLU A 268 8.34 13.68 -18.16
CA GLU A 268 8.60 14.19 -19.51
C GLU A 268 7.42 14.00 -20.49
N ILE A 269 6.54 13.00 -20.24
CA ILE A 269 5.40 12.74 -21.13
C ILE A 269 4.44 13.92 -21.11
N ILE A 270 4.00 14.36 -19.92
CA ILE A 270 3.07 15.50 -19.80
C ILE A 270 3.74 16.83 -20.15
N LYS A 271 5.05 16.97 -19.93
CA LYS A 271 5.78 18.22 -20.17
C LYS A 271 6.13 18.41 -21.63
N ASP A 272 6.81 17.43 -22.21
CA ASP A 272 7.50 17.61 -23.51
C ASP A 272 6.91 16.72 -24.60
N ARG A 273 6.66 15.42 -24.31
CA ARG A 273 6.28 14.43 -25.32
C ARG A 273 4.94 14.74 -25.98
N LEU A 274 3.95 15.13 -25.17
CA LEU A 274 2.62 15.48 -25.69
C LEU A 274 2.68 16.62 -26.72
N SER A 275 3.47 17.66 -26.46
CA SER A 275 3.60 18.80 -27.39
C SER A 275 4.27 18.41 -28.72
N LYS A 276 5.16 17.40 -28.68
CA LYS A 276 5.80 16.85 -29.89
C LYS A 276 4.85 15.95 -30.69
N ASP A 277 4.09 15.13 -30.01
CA ASP A 277 3.18 14.17 -30.66
C ASP A 277 1.87 14.83 -31.14
N TYR A 278 1.46 15.95 -30.51
CA TYR A 278 0.27 16.73 -30.83
C TYR A 278 0.59 18.22 -31.02
N PRO A 279 1.02 18.66 -32.21
CA PRO A 279 1.44 20.06 -32.45
C PRO A 279 0.36 21.11 -32.20
N THR A 280 -0.93 20.72 -32.25
CA THR A 280 -2.09 21.59 -31.99
C THR A 280 -2.55 21.54 -30.52
N LEU A 281 -1.72 21.02 -29.62
CA LEU A 281 -2.03 20.89 -28.21
C LEU A 281 -2.25 22.25 -27.55
N GLU A 282 -3.47 22.50 -27.09
CA GLU A 282 -3.79 23.64 -26.25
C GLU A 282 -3.40 23.34 -24.79
N THR A 283 -2.90 24.35 -24.07
CA THR A 283 -2.55 24.22 -22.66
C THR A 283 -3.28 25.27 -21.83
N VAL A 284 -4.00 24.81 -20.81
CA VAL A 284 -4.64 25.66 -19.79
C VAL A 284 -4.02 25.39 -18.43
N VAL A 285 -3.68 26.46 -17.69
CA VAL A 285 -3.09 26.34 -16.35
C VAL A 285 -4.12 26.72 -15.30
N LEU A 286 -4.34 25.84 -14.31
CA LEU A 286 -5.17 26.11 -13.15
C LEU A 286 -4.26 26.44 -11.96
N ASP A 287 -4.29 27.66 -11.47
CA ASP A 287 -3.43 28.19 -10.41
C ASP A 287 -4.18 28.67 -9.16
N GLU A 288 -5.51 28.83 -9.24
CA GLU A 288 -6.35 29.17 -8.10
C GLU A 288 -6.62 27.94 -7.22
N ASN A 289 -6.11 27.95 -6.00
CA ASN A 289 -6.27 26.87 -5.02
C ASN A 289 -7.48 27.11 -4.12
N TYR A 290 -8.39 26.14 -4.06
CA TYR A 290 -9.61 26.16 -3.24
C TYR A 290 -9.50 25.36 -1.94
N ARG A 291 -8.32 24.76 -1.70
CA ARG A 291 -8.09 23.84 -0.57
C ARG A 291 -7.43 24.53 0.61
N SER A 292 -6.29 25.16 0.37
CA SER A 292 -5.33 25.59 1.40
C SER A 292 -5.32 27.09 1.60
N THR A 293 -4.97 27.53 2.79
CA THR A 293 -4.71 28.95 3.08
C THR A 293 -3.41 29.43 2.43
N GLN A 294 -3.27 30.75 2.22
CA GLN A 294 -2.13 31.33 1.51
C GLN A 294 -0.79 31.04 2.19
N CYS A 295 -0.73 31.05 3.53
CA CYS A 295 0.52 30.73 4.26
C CYS A 295 1.04 29.33 3.96
N ILE A 296 0.15 28.33 3.80
CA ILE A 296 0.53 26.96 3.41
C ILE A 296 1.03 26.94 1.97
N LEU A 297 0.32 27.62 1.06
CA LEU A 297 0.71 27.69 -0.36
C LEU A 297 2.04 28.42 -0.56
N ASP A 298 2.28 29.51 0.15
CA ASP A 298 3.57 30.22 0.06
C ASP A 298 4.73 29.32 0.51
N ALA A 299 4.54 28.56 1.58
CA ALA A 299 5.54 27.60 2.05
C ALA A 299 5.77 26.47 1.02
N ALA A 300 4.70 25.92 0.43
CA ALA A 300 4.77 24.89 -0.59
C ALA A 300 5.38 25.41 -1.91
N ASN A 301 5.02 26.63 -2.32
CA ASN A 301 5.60 27.29 -3.50
C ASN A 301 7.11 27.52 -3.32
N ARG A 302 7.57 27.98 -2.13
CA ARG A 302 9.02 28.14 -1.86
C ARG A 302 9.74 26.80 -1.99
N LEU A 303 9.23 25.74 -1.36
CA LEU A 303 9.83 24.41 -1.43
C LEU A 303 9.99 23.94 -2.88
N ILE A 304 8.90 23.92 -3.64
CA ILE A 304 8.90 23.32 -4.97
C ILE A 304 9.68 24.14 -6.01
N HIS A 305 9.87 25.43 -5.75
CA HIS A 305 10.68 26.30 -6.63
C HIS A 305 12.15 25.88 -6.73
N HIS A 306 12.66 25.08 -5.79
CA HIS A 306 14.02 24.52 -5.83
C HIS A 306 14.17 23.37 -6.84
N ASN A 307 13.08 22.84 -7.40
CA ASN A 307 13.16 21.89 -8.51
C ASN A 307 13.44 22.63 -9.81
N SER A 308 14.38 22.11 -10.60
CA SER A 308 14.77 22.69 -11.89
C SER A 308 13.85 22.26 -13.03
N ASP A 309 13.35 21.02 -12.97
CA ASP A 309 12.54 20.39 -14.02
C ASP A 309 11.04 20.52 -13.72
N ARG A 310 10.47 21.71 -13.98
CA ARG A 310 9.06 21.99 -13.71
C ARG A 310 8.42 22.92 -14.75
N ILE A 311 7.07 22.88 -14.83
CA ILE A 311 6.28 23.93 -15.51
C ILE A 311 6.01 25.01 -14.47
N ASP A 312 6.43 26.26 -14.77
CA ASP A 312 6.29 27.35 -13.82
C ASP A 312 4.82 27.68 -13.56
N LYS A 313 4.46 27.66 -12.28
CA LYS A 313 3.15 28.07 -11.77
C LYS A 313 3.27 28.45 -10.31
N LYS A 314 2.42 29.36 -9.86
CA LYS A 314 2.34 29.79 -8.47
C LYS A 314 0.91 29.62 -7.98
N LEU A 315 0.71 28.79 -6.95
CA LEU A 315 -0.61 28.60 -6.37
C LEU A 315 -1.02 29.80 -5.52
N LEU A 316 -2.24 30.26 -5.73
CA LEU A 316 -2.86 31.36 -4.99
C LEU A 316 -4.15 30.87 -4.33
N ALA A 317 -4.40 31.26 -3.09
CA ALA A 317 -5.64 30.90 -2.40
C ALA A 317 -6.84 31.65 -3.00
N ALA A 318 -7.74 30.94 -3.65
CA ALA A 318 -8.96 31.50 -4.25
C ALA A 318 -9.86 32.22 -3.23
N SER A 319 -9.85 31.76 -1.97
CA SER A 319 -10.60 32.38 -0.86
C SER A 319 -10.02 33.71 -0.37
N GLY A 320 -8.78 34.04 -0.74
CA GLY A 320 -8.04 35.17 -0.18
C GLY A 320 -7.65 35.00 1.32
N VAL A 321 -7.96 33.86 1.93
CA VAL A 321 -7.64 33.61 3.36
C VAL A 321 -6.15 33.37 3.52
N VAL A 322 -5.51 34.26 4.30
CA VAL A 322 -4.07 34.16 4.59
C VAL A 322 -3.78 32.93 5.45
N GLY A 323 -4.58 32.69 6.48
CA GLY A 323 -4.43 31.57 7.41
C GLY A 323 -3.25 31.70 8.37
N ASP A 324 -3.07 30.68 9.18
CA ASP A 324 -1.98 30.61 10.14
C ASP A 324 -0.64 30.28 9.49
N LYS A 325 0.44 30.83 10.04
CA LYS A 325 1.80 30.46 9.63
C LYS A 325 2.06 28.96 9.84
N VAL A 326 2.85 28.37 8.96
CA VAL A 326 3.37 27.01 9.14
C VAL A 326 4.21 26.96 10.42
N GLU A 327 3.97 25.97 11.25
CA GLU A 327 4.61 25.81 12.55
C GLU A 327 5.68 24.72 12.54
N LEU A 328 6.84 25.01 13.15
CA LEU A 328 7.93 24.04 13.30
C LEU A 328 8.04 23.51 14.71
N ILE A 329 7.88 22.20 14.90
CA ILE A 329 8.08 21.48 16.15
C ILE A 329 9.48 20.89 16.14
N ARG A 330 10.36 21.36 17.06
CA ARG A 330 11.70 20.81 17.24
C ARG A 330 11.75 19.97 18.50
N SER A 331 12.35 18.81 18.42
CA SER A 331 12.40 17.83 19.49
C SER A 331 13.83 17.34 19.71
N ARG A 332 14.14 16.91 20.94
CA ARG A 332 15.47 16.39 21.27
C ARG A 332 15.74 15.00 20.70
N ASP A 333 14.70 14.19 20.54
CA ASP A 333 14.71 12.82 20.02
C ASP A 333 13.35 12.46 19.43
N SER A 334 13.23 11.30 18.79
CA SER A 334 12.00 10.84 18.12
C SER A 334 10.85 10.57 19.09
N ASP A 335 11.12 10.08 20.31
CA ASP A 335 10.08 9.86 21.34
C ASP A 335 9.50 11.20 21.83
N ASN A 336 10.37 12.22 21.95
CA ASN A 336 9.94 13.59 22.30
C ASN A 336 9.18 14.25 21.15
N GLU A 337 9.55 13.99 19.88
CA GLU A 337 8.77 14.43 18.72
C GLU A 337 7.36 13.87 18.79
N ALA A 338 7.22 12.55 18.93
CA ALA A 338 5.94 11.88 19.02
C ALA A 338 5.09 12.38 20.21
N TYR A 339 5.73 12.63 21.37
CA TYR A 339 5.07 13.23 22.54
C TYR A 339 4.51 14.62 22.20
N ARG A 340 5.33 15.51 21.63
CA ARG A 340 4.92 16.89 21.29
C ARG A 340 3.80 16.90 20.26
N VAL A 341 3.85 16.02 19.26
CA VAL A 341 2.79 15.86 18.25
C VAL A 341 1.49 15.42 18.93
N ALA A 342 1.51 14.35 19.74
CA ALA A 342 0.33 13.87 20.45
C ALA A 342 -0.25 14.93 21.41
N TYR A 343 0.62 15.65 22.13
CA TYR A 343 0.21 16.74 23.01
C TYR A 343 -0.48 17.88 22.24
N THR A 344 0.08 18.28 21.09
CA THR A 344 -0.52 19.32 20.25
C THR A 344 -1.88 18.88 19.71
N ILE A 345 -2.02 17.63 19.25
CA ILE A 345 -3.29 17.05 18.78
C ILE A 345 -4.34 17.08 19.90
N ARG A 346 -3.95 16.68 21.10
CA ARG A 346 -4.85 16.72 22.26
C ARG A 346 -5.32 18.13 22.56
N ASN A 347 -4.42 19.12 22.55
CA ASN A 347 -4.77 20.53 22.77
C ASN A 347 -5.71 21.07 21.68
N LEU A 348 -5.49 20.70 20.39
CA LEU A 348 -6.40 21.05 19.31
C LEU A 348 -7.81 20.52 19.56
N ASN A 349 -7.92 19.28 20.03
CA ASN A 349 -9.21 18.68 20.33
C ASN A 349 -9.86 19.30 21.59
N GLU A 350 -9.12 19.39 22.72
CA GLU A 350 -9.67 19.82 24.00
C GLU A 350 -9.92 21.34 24.06
N GLN A 351 -9.06 22.18 23.46
CA GLN A 351 -9.14 23.64 23.59
C GLN A 351 -9.81 24.29 22.37
N GLN A 352 -9.73 23.69 21.18
CA GLN A 352 -10.25 24.26 19.94
C GLN A 352 -11.39 23.43 19.33
N ASN A 353 -11.82 22.34 20.01
CA ASN A 353 -12.86 21.42 19.54
C ASN A 353 -12.62 20.86 18.13
N VAL A 354 -11.35 20.64 17.75
CA VAL A 354 -11.01 20.05 16.45
C VAL A 354 -11.29 18.55 16.51
N PRO A 355 -12.16 18.00 15.63
CA PRO A 355 -12.38 16.56 15.58
C PRO A 355 -11.11 15.80 15.20
N TYR A 356 -10.90 14.61 15.76
CA TYR A 356 -9.76 13.77 15.40
C TYR A 356 -9.76 13.35 13.94
N SER A 357 -10.92 13.22 13.29
CA SER A 357 -11.06 12.97 11.85
C SER A 357 -10.47 14.08 10.95
N ASP A 358 -10.34 15.30 11.49
CA ASP A 358 -9.79 16.46 10.77
C ASP A 358 -8.27 16.51 10.80
N ILE A 359 -7.62 15.56 11.47
CA ILE A 359 -6.17 15.57 11.74
C ILE A 359 -5.49 14.40 11.06
N ALA A 360 -4.42 14.69 10.32
CA ALA A 360 -3.55 13.67 9.74
C ALA A 360 -2.10 13.84 10.21
N ILE A 361 -1.42 12.70 10.43
CA ILE A 361 0.02 12.61 10.64
C ILE A 361 0.63 11.92 9.42
N ILE A 362 1.51 12.61 8.72
CA ILE A 362 2.15 12.13 7.51
C ILE A 362 3.64 11.94 7.77
N TYR A 363 4.17 10.79 7.40
CA TYR A 363 5.58 10.45 7.54
C TYR A 363 6.13 9.82 6.26
N ARG A 364 7.47 9.78 6.15
CA ARG A 364 8.13 9.24 4.95
C ARG A 364 8.09 7.72 4.90
N SER A 365 8.18 7.05 6.04
CA SER A 365 8.30 5.58 6.13
C SER A 365 7.54 5.04 7.33
N ASN A 366 6.93 3.88 7.18
CA ASN A 366 6.04 3.26 8.18
C ASN A 366 6.72 3.01 9.55
N TYR A 367 8.04 2.77 9.61
CA TYR A 367 8.71 2.53 10.90
C TYR A 367 8.62 3.74 11.87
N LEU A 368 8.35 4.95 11.34
CA LEU A 368 8.18 6.16 12.16
C LEU A 368 6.85 6.16 12.94
N SER A 369 5.88 5.36 12.51
CA SER A 369 4.58 5.28 13.21
C SER A 369 4.71 4.73 14.63
N ASN A 370 5.66 3.84 14.90
CA ASN A 370 5.78 3.15 16.20
C ASN A 370 5.86 4.10 17.41
N ALA A 371 6.68 5.15 17.31
CA ALA A 371 6.80 6.16 18.39
C ALA A 371 5.51 6.98 18.52
N LEU A 372 4.88 7.33 17.38
CA LEU A 372 3.61 8.05 17.34
C LEU A 372 2.47 7.23 17.94
N GLU A 373 2.32 5.97 17.54
CA GLU A 373 1.31 5.04 18.05
C GLU A 373 1.39 4.90 19.57
N LYS A 374 2.61 4.73 20.11
CA LYS A 374 2.86 4.66 21.54
C LYS A 374 2.36 5.91 22.28
N GLN A 375 2.67 7.09 21.75
CA GLN A 375 2.26 8.36 22.40
C GLN A 375 0.76 8.62 22.24
N LEU A 376 0.19 8.40 21.06
CA LEU A 376 -1.26 8.53 20.85
C LEU A 376 -2.05 7.62 21.79
N THR A 377 -1.60 6.37 21.98
CA THR A 377 -2.19 5.43 22.95
C THR A 377 -2.09 5.95 24.39
N LEU A 378 -0.93 6.49 24.81
CA LEU A 378 -0.75 7.07 26.16
C LEU A 378 -1.65 8.28 26.38
N PHE A 379 -1.87 9.10 25.36
CA PHE A 379 -2.78 10.25 25.42
C PHE A 379 -4.25 9.87 25.20
N ARG A 380 -4.58 8.56 24.95
CA ARG A 380 -5.91 8.05 24.63
C ARG A 380 -6.54 8.73 23.40
N ILE A 381 -5.71 9.07 22.42
CA ILE A 381 -6.14 9.63 21.15
C ILE A 381 -6.44 8.46 20.21
N PRO A 382 -7.67 8.33 19.70
CA PRO A 382 -8.00 7.30 18.71
C PRO A 382 -7.29 7.59 17.39
N TYR A 383 -6.67 6.57 16.80
CA TYR A 383 -5.96 6.69 15.51
C TYR A 383 -6.18 5.49 14.62
N GLU A 384 -5.90 5.68 13.34
CA GLU A 384 -5.90 4.64 12.32
C GLU A 384 -4.70 4.80 11.39
N ILE A 385 -4.06 3.68 11.02
CA ILE A 385 -2.88 3.67 10.15
C ILE A 385 -3.29 3.23 8.76
N TYR A 386 -3.03 4.09 7.79
CA TYR A 386 -3.21 3.80 6.38
C TYR A 386 -1.89 3.38 5.73
N GLY A 387 -1.93 2.33 4.89
CA GLY A 387 -0.72 1.71 4.33
C GLY A 387 -0.08 0.68 5.29
N GLY A 388 -0.83 0.23 6.32
CA GLY A 388 -0.58 -1.01 7.05
C GLY A 388 -0.96 -2.23 6.21
N MET A 389 -1.07 -3.42 6.84
CA MET A 389 -1.53 -4.61 6.12
C MET A 389 -2.97 -4.38 5.64
N LYS A 390 -3.15 -4.30 4.32
CA LYS A 390 -4.45 -4.05 3.69
C LYS A 390 -5.47 -5.10 4.10
N PHE A 391 -6.75 -4.73 4.11
CA PHE A 391 -7.82 -5.68 4.44
C PHE A 391 -7.74 -6.95 3.58
N TYR A 392 -7.60 -6.79 2.27
CA TYR A 392 -7.50 -7.92 1.33
C TYR A 392 -6.14 -8.63 1.33
N GLU A 393 -5.12 -8.08 1.98
CA GLU A 393 -3.81 -8.70 2.18
C GLU A 393 -3.74 -9.55 3.45
N ARG A 394 -4.74 -9.47 4.33
CA ARG A 394 -4.81 -10.29 5.55
C ARG A 394 -4.93 -11.76 5.19
N ALA A 395 -4.21 -12.62 5.92
CA ALA A 395 -4.10 -14.03 5.59
C ALA A 395 -5.47 -14.72 5.48
N GLU A 396 -6.35 -14.49 6.44
CA GLU A 396 -7.71 -15.06 6.47
C GLU A 396 -8.58 -14.57 5.31
N ILE A 397 -8.37 -13.33 4.83
CA ILE A 397 -9.09 -12.78 3.68
C ILE A 397 -8.54 -13.37 2.38
N LYS A 398 -7.21 -13.45 2.23
CA LYS A 398 -6.58 -14.13 1.09
C LYS A 398 -6.99 -15.59 1.01
N ASP A 399 -7.09 -16.28 2.15
CA ASP A 399 -7.58 -17.65 2.19
C ASP A 399 -9.03 -17.72 1.69
N ALA A 400 -9.93 -16.88 2.21
CA ALA A 400 -11.32 -16.80 1.75
C ALA A 400 -11.45 -16.51 0.25
N LEU A 401 -10.67 -15.54 -0.26
CA LEU A 401 -10.65 -15.20 -1.69
C LEU A 401 -10.14 -16.37 -2.54
N SER A 402 -9.18 -17.17 -2.04
CA SER A 402 -8.66 -18.32 -2.77
C SER A 402 -9.75 -19.40 -2.97
N TYR A 403 -10.64 -19.61 -1.98
CA TYR A 403 -11.81 -20.45 -2.15
C TYR A 403 -12.73 -19.98 -3.30
N LEU A 404 -12.93 -18.68 -3.41
CA LEU A 404 -13.78 -18.09 -4.44
C LEU A 404 -13.12 -18.11 -5.83
N ARG A 405 -11.80 -17.84 -5.91
CA ARG A 405 -11.03 -17.88 -7.16
C ARG A 405 -11.07 -19.24 -7.82
N LEU A 406 -10.93 -20.31 -7.06
CA LEU A 406 -10.95 -21.69 -7.58
C LEU A 406 -12.23 -22.01 -8.34
N ALA A 407 -13.37 -21.40 -8.01
CA ALA A 407 -14.63 -21.64 -8.70
C ALA A 407 -14.69 -21.02 -10.10
N ILE A 408 -13.81 -20.06 -10.39
CA ILE A 408 -13.72 -19.36 -11.68
C ILE A 408 -12.56 -19.92 -12.50
N ASN A 409 -11.39 -20.03 -11.86
CA ASN A 409 -10.18 -20.56 -12.48
C ASN A 409 -9.44 -21.45 -11.46
N PRO A 410 -9.30 -22.77 -11.72
CA PRO A 410 -8.66 -23.71 -10.79
C PRO A 410 -7.13 -23.57 -10.80
N ASP A 411 -6.60 -22.42 -10.38
CA ASP A 411 -5.16 -22.17 -10.29
C ASP A 411 -4.50 -22.88 -9.10
N ASP A 412 -3.23 -23.27 -9.28
CA ASP A 412 -2.47 -24.03 -8.29
C ASP A 412 -2.15 -23.22 -7.01
N PHE A 413 -2.05 -21.88 -7.12
CA PHE A 413 -1.71 -21.02 -5.98
C PHE A 413 -2.90 -20.90 -5.02
N SER A 414 -4.08 -20.64 -5.55
CA SER A 414 -5.32 -20.64 -4.75
C SER A 414 -5.57 -22.01 -4.13
N PHE A 415 -5.31 -23.11 -4.87
CA PHE A 415 -5.49 -24.44 -4.33
C PHE A 415 -4.48 -24.78 -3.22
N ARG A 416 -3.20 -24.39 -3.36
CA ARG A 416 -2.20 -24.55 -2.29
C ARG A 416 -2.61 -23.83 -1.01
N ARG A 417 -3.21 -22.64 -1.09
CA ARG A 417 -3.74 -21.94 0.09
C ARG A 417 -4.88 -22.73 0.75
N VAL A 418 -5.83 -23.22 -0.03
CA VAL A 418 -6.93 -24.06 0.48
C VAL A 418 -6.41 -25.32 1.17
N LEU A 419 -5.33 -25.93 0.68
CA LEU A 419 -4.69 -27.09 1.32
C LEU A 419 -4.08 -26.78 2.69
N THR A 420 -3.85 -25.50 3.03
CA THR A 420 -3.28 -25.09 4.32
C THR A 420 -4.33 -24.57 5.31
N ALA A 421 -5.49 -24.12 4.82
CA ALA A 421 -6.54 -23.52 5.63
C ALA A 421 -7.95 -23.85 5.08
N PRO A 422 -8.75 -24.70 5.71
CA PRO A 422 -8.55 -25.45 6.95
C PRO A 422 -7.95 -26.85 6.76
N ILE A 423 -7.73 -27.31 5.53
CA ILE A 423 -7.20 -28.64 5.25
C ILE A 423 -5.78 -28.72 5.81
N LYS A 424 -5.52 -29.62 6.75
CA LYS A 424 -4.22 -29.78 7.39
C LYS A 424 -3.67 -31.17 7.13
N GLY A 425 -2.33 -31.27 7.11
CA GLY A 425 -1.64 -32.56 6.99
C GLY A 425 -1.29 -32.95 5.56
N ILE A 426 -1.45 -32.05 4.60
CA ILE A 426 -0.89 -32.19 3.26
C ILE A 426 0.45 -31.46 3.26
N GLY A 427 1.54 -32.26 3.31
CA GLY A 427 2.91 -31.73 3.38
C GLY A 427 3.57 -31.61 2.02
N GLU A 428 4.79 -31.11 2.04
CA GLU A 428 5.63 -30.89 0.85
C GLU A 428 5.80 -32.16 -0.01
N VAL A 429 5.83 -33.35 0.62
CA VAL A 429 5.95 -34.62 -0.10
C VAL A 429 4.76 -34.89 -1.02
N ALA A 430 3.54 -34.58 -0.58
CA ALA A 430 2.36 -34.75 -1.42
C ALA A 430 2.33 -33.72 -2.57
N LEU A 431 2.77 -32.50 -2.31
CA LEU A 431 2.91 -31.47 -3.33
C LEU A 431 3.99 -31.84 -4.37
N GLN A 432 5.12 -32.40 -3.93
CA GLN A 432 6.18 -32.86 -4.82
C GLN A 432 5.68 -34.02 -5.72
N ARG A 433 4.95 -34.98 -5.18
CA ARG A 433 4.33 -36.06 -5.97
C ARG A 433 3.30 -35.53 -6.97
N ALA A 434 2.53 -34.50 -6.56
CA ALA A 434 1.61 -33.84 -7.46
C ALA A 434 2.34 -33.15 -8.62
N GLU A 435 3.49 -32.54 -8.36
CA GLU A 435 4.35 -31.93 -9.41
C GLU A 435 4.94 -32.99 -10.35
N GLU A 436 5.36 -34.16 -9.81
CA GLU A 436 5.82 -35.30 -10.61
C GLU A 436 4.70 -35.85 -11.51
N LEU A 437 3.48 -35.98 -10.97
CA LEU A 437 2.30 -36.37 -11.74
C LEU A 437 1.95 -35.36 -12.81
N LYS A 438 2.06 -34.07 -12.50
CA LYS A 438 1.81 -32.96 -13.44
C LYS A 438 2.75 -33.04 -14.65
N SER A 439 4.02 -33.37 -14.43
CA SER A 439 4.99 -33.56 -15.53
C SER A 439 4.63 -34.74 -16.47
N THR A 440 3.84 -35.72 -15.97
CA THR A 440 3.38 -36.88 -16.73
C THR A 440 2.03 -36.66 -17.41
N LEU A 441 1.10 -35.97 -16.73
CA LEU A 441 -0.26 -35.71 -17.20
C LEU A 441 -0.36 -34.48 -18.14
N GLY A 442 0.60 -33.59 -18.06
CA GLY A 442 0.66 -32.30 -18.76
C GLY A 442 0.82 -31.15 -17.78
N GLU A 443 1.74 -30.21 -18.10
CA GLU A 443 2.05 -29.05 -17.24
C GLU A 443 0.81 -28.15 -16.96
N GLU A 444 -0.20 -28.21 -17.81
CA GLU A 444 -1.47 -27.46 -17.69
C GLU A 444 -2.48 -28.10 -16.71
N THR A 445 -2.25 -29.36 -16.26
CA THR A 445 -3.19 -30.03 -15.37
C THR A 445 -3.19 -29.38 -13.99
N PRO A 446 -4.33 -28.79 -13.49
CA PRO A 446 -4.37 -28.13 -12.20
C PRO A 446 -4.21 -29.10 -11.04
N TYR A 447 -3.59 -28.67 -9.95
CA TYR A 447 -3.53 -29.43 -8.70
C TYR A 447 -4.91 -29.81 -8.18
N LEU A 448 -5.91 -28.96 -8.36
CA LEU A 448 -7.30 -29.28 -8.01
C LEU A 448 -7.74 -30.63 -8.63
N THR A 449 -7.41 -30.87 -9.89
CA THR A 449 -7.71 -32.13 -10.61
C THR A 449 -6.83 -33.26 -10.12
N ILE A 450 -5.52 -33.06 -10.00
CA ILE A 450 -4.58 -34.09 -9.54
C ILE A 450 -4.95 -34.60 -8.15
N PHE A 451 -5.23 -33.72 -7.21
CA PHE A 451 -5.64 -34.07 -5.85
C PHE A 451 -7.06 -34.67 -5.77
N ARG A 452 -7.89 -34.48 -6.80
CA ARG A 452 -9.20 -35.15 -6.90
C ARG A 452 -9.06 -36.56 -7.41
N ASP A 453 -8.35 -36.75 -8.51
CA ASP A 453 -8.39 -37.97 -9.32
C ASP A 453 -7.27 -38.97 -8.99
N HIS A 454 -6.17 -38.52 -8.34
CA HIS A 454 -4.98 -39.32 -8.06
C HIS A 454 -4.58 -39.34 -6.57
N GLN A 455 -5.56 -39.33 -5.64
CA GLN A 455 -5.32 -39.30 -4.19
C GLN A 455 -4.51 -40.51 -3.68
N ASP A 456 -4.65 -41.66 -4.32
CA ASP A 456 -3.95 -42.90 -4.04
C ASP A 456 -2.43 -42.82 -4.23
N VAL A 457 -1.99 -42.07 -5.24
CA VAL A 457 -0.56 -41.90 -5.58
C VAL A 457 0.10 -40.81 -4.72
N LEU A 458 -0.65 -39.83 -4.24
CA LEU A 458 -0.13 -38.71 -3.48
C LEU A 458 0.33 -39.05 -2.06
N GLY A 459 0.01 -40.28 -1.57
CA GLY A 459 0.41 -40.74 -0.24
C GLY A 459 -0.25 -39.97 0.91
N LEU A 460 -1.49 -39.55 0.70
CA LEU A 460 -2.28 -38.84 1.71
C LEU A 460 -2.67 -39.74 2.84
N ASN A 461 -2.69 -39.22 4.06
CA ASN A 461 -3.26 -39.94 5.20
C ASN A 461 -4.80 -39.91 5.17
N ARG A 462 -5.45 -40.82 5.87
CA ARG A 462 -6.92 -40.98 5.90
C ARG A 462 -7.65 -39.68 6.29
N ARG A 463 -7.05 -38.87 7.18
CA ARG A 463 -7.65 -37.60 7.64
C ARG A 463 -7.62 -36.55 6.54
N SER A 464 -6.46 -36.40 5.85
CA SER A 464 -6.32 -35.45 4.73
C SER A 464 -7.22 -35.84 3.55
N THR A 465 -7.30 -37.13 3.22
CA THR A 465 -8.23 -37.64 2.19
C THR A 465 -9.68 -37.32 2.53
N ALA A 466 -10.11 -37.54 3.79
CA ALA A 466 -11.46 -37.20 4.21
C ALA A 466 -11.76 -35.71 4.12
N ALA A 467 -10.81 -34.85 4.53
CA ALA A 467 -10.95 -33.40 4.43
C ALA A 467 -11.04 -32.90 2.98
N LEU A 468 -10.24 -33.49 2.08
CA LEU A 468 -10.30 -33.17 0.64
C LEU A 468 -11.67 -33.60 0.05
N ASN A 469 -12.20 -34.74 0.41
CA ASN A 469 -13.51 -35.20 -0.08
C ASN A 469 -14.65 -34.27 0.39
N VAL A 470 -14.58 -33.78 1.62
CA VAL A 470 -15.52 -32.75 2.12
C VAL A 470 -15.39 -31.46 1.29
N PHE A 471 -14.15 -31.01 1.06
CA PHE A 471 -13.90 -29.84 0.23
C PHE A 471 -14.47 -30.00 -1.18
N TYR A 472 -14.17 -31.10 -1.89
CA TYR A 472 -14.67 -31.31 -3.25
C TYR A 472 -16.20 -31.39 -3.31
N SER A 473 -16.83 -32.04 -2.34
CA SER A 473 -18.29 -32.11 -2.25
C SER A 473 -18.92 -30.73 -2.06
N ALA A 474 -18.31 -29.87 -1.24
CA ALA A 474 -18.75 -28.49 -1.03
C ALA A 474 -18.47 -27.61 -2.28
N PHE A 475 -17.30 -27.79 -2.90
CA PHE A 475 -16.90 -27.10 -4.12
C PHE A 475 -17.85 -27.38 -5.29
N ASP A 476 -18.22 -28.65 -5.50
CA ASP A 476 -19.14 -29.03 -6.57
C ASP A 476 -20.55 -28.45 -6.33
N ARG A 477 -21.03 -28.42 -5.08
CA ARG A 477 -22.29 -27.75 -4.73
C ARG A 477 -22.21 -26.24 -4.97
N PHE A 478 -21.12 -25.62 -4.54
CA PHE A 478 -20.91 -24.17 -4.73
C PHE A 478 -20.89 -23.79 -6.20
N THR A 479 -20.07 -24.46 -7.02
CA THR A 479 -20.00 -24.21 -8.46
C THR A 479 -21.32 -24.46 -9.18
N GLY A 480 -22.07 -25.48 -8.75
CA GLY A 480 -23.44 -25.75 -9.22
C GLY A 480 -24.42 -24.63 -8.85
N ALA A 481 -24.36 -24.15 -7.59
CA ALA A 481 -25.18 -23.05 -7.10
C ALA A 481 -24.88 -21.73 -7.83
N MET A 482 -23.60 -21.43 -8.07
CA MET A 482 -23.17 -20.21 -8.80
C MET A 482 -23.70 -20.17 -10.24
N LYS A 483 -23.78 -21.29 -10.94
CA LYS A 483 -24.37 -21.36 -12.29
C LYS A 483 -25.85 -20.98 -12.32
N SER A 484 -26.56 -21.19 -11.22
CA SER A 484 -28.02 -20.96 -11.11
C SER A 484 -28.38 -19.67 -10.36
N ALA A 485 -27.42 -19.05 -9.65
CA ALA A 485 -27.63 -17.84 -8.86
C ALA A 485 -27.69 -16.60 -9.77
N LYS A 486 -28.88 -15.99 -9.87
CA LYS A 486 -29.12 -14.78 -10.69
C LYS A 486 -29.29 -13.50 -9.85
N THR A 487 -29.21 -13.59 -8.52
CA THR A 487 -29.41 -12.45 -7.62
C THR A 487 -28.30 -12.44 -6.57
N GLY A 488 -27.91 -11.24 -6.09
CA GLY A 488 -26.89 -11.05 -5.07
C GLY A 488 -27.10 -11.88 -3.81
N ASP A 489 -28.35 -11.96 -3.33
CA ASP A 489 -28.70 -12.76 -2.13
C ASP A 489 -28.41 -14.25 -2.31
N LYS A 490 -28.71 -14.81 -3.50
CA LYS A 490 -28.41 -16.23 -3.79
C LYS A 490 -26.92 -16.50 -3.89
N ILE A 491 -26.16 -15.57 -4.46
CA ILE A 491 -24.70 -15.65 -4.54
C ILE A 491 -24.11 -15.60 -3.13
N LEU A 492 -24.54 -14.65 -2.29
CA LEU A 492 -24.09 -14.54 -0.91
C LEU A 492 -24.39 -15.80 -0.11
N LEU A 493 -25.61 -16.35 -0.23
CA LEU A 493 -26.00 -17.60 0.43
C LEU A 493 -25.14 -18.77 -0.03
N ALA A 494 -24.84 -18.86 -1.33
CA ALA A 494 -23.96 -19.91 -1.86
C ALA A 494 -22.54 -19.81 -1.28
N ILE A 495 -21.98 -18.58 -1.17
CA ILE A 495 -20.66 -18.33 -0.57
C ILE A 495 -20.66 -18.69 0.93
N GLN A 496 -21.68 -18.29 1.67
CA GLN A 496 -21.81 -18.62 3.10
C GLN A 496 -21.88 -20.13 3.34
N ASN A 497 -22.69 -20.83 2.56
CA ASN A 497 -22.79 -22.28 2.62
C ASN A 497 -21.45 -22.95 2.29
N TYR A 498 -20.74 -22.48 1.27
CA TYR A 498 -19.44 -23.01 0.88
C TYR A 498 -18.39 -22.86 1.99
N PHE A 499 -18.29 -21.69 2.62
CA PHE A 499 -17.38 -21.47 3.74
C PHE A 499 -17.75 -22.31 4.98
N ASN A 500 -19.04 -22.51 5.25
CA ASN A 500 -19.49 -23.37 6.34
C ASN A 500 -19.18 -24.85 6.06
N GLU A 501 -19.56 -25.37 4.88
CA GLU A 501 -19.43 -26.77 4.52
C GLU A 501 -17.97 -27.22 4.40
N THR A 502 -17.07 -26.34 3.98
CA THR A 502 -15.62 -26.61 3.95
C THR A 502 -14.99 -26.53 5.34
N GLY A 503 -15.71 -26.06 6.37
CA GLY A 503 -15.18 -25.85 7.72
C GLY A 503 -14.27 -24.62 7.84
N PHE A 504 -14.24 -23.74 6.81
CA PHE A 504 -13.39 -22.55 6.82
C PHE A 504 -13.75 -21.57 7.94
N LEU A 505 -15.04 -21.30 8.17
CA LEU A 505 -15.48 -20.40 9.25
C LEU A 505 -15.13 -20.97 10.65
N GLU A 506 -15.28 -22.27 10.85
CA GLU A 506 -14.87 -22.92 12.10
C GLU A 506 -13.35 -22.84 12.31
N TYR A 507 -12.58 -23.05 11.25
CA TYR A 507 -11.13 -22.89 11.28
C TYR A 507 -10.71 -21.48 11.73
N VAL A 508 -11.28 -20.44 11.13
CA VAL A 508 -10.97 -19.04 11.45
C VAL A 508 -11.33 -18.73 12.91
N HIS A 509 -12.50 -19.18 13.38
CA HIS A 509 -12.93 -19.02 14.77
C HIS A 509 -11.99 -19.71 15.77
N ASN A 510 -11.52 -20.93 15.44
CA ASN A 510 -10.57 -21.66 16.27
C ASN A 510 -9.18 -20.99 16.30
N GLU A 511 -8.75 -20.34 15.22
CA GLU A 511 -7.52 -19.52 15.21
C GLU A 511 -7.65 -18.30 16.13
N ASP A 512 -8.81 -17.64 16.15
CA ASP A 512 -9.08 -16.53 17.09
C ASP A 512 -9.03 -16.97 18.55
N LYS A 513 -9.62 -18.12 18.90
CA LYS A 513 -9.54 -18.68 20.26
C LYS A 513 -8.10 -18.94 20.69
N LYS A 514 -7.27 -19.54 19.80
CA LYS A 514 -5.84 -19.76 20.08
C LYS A 514 -5.06 -18.46 20.28
N LEU A 515 -5.42 -17.42 19.52
CA LEU A 515 -4.80 -16.11 19.65
C LEU A 515 -5.16 -15.47 20.99
N GLN A 516 -6.43 -15.55 21.39
CA GLN A 516 -6.92 -15.05 22.69
C GLN A 516 -6.28 -15.78 23.88
N GLU A 517 -6.08 -17.10 23.79
CA GLU A 517 -5.39 -17.91 24.81
C GLU A 517 -3.91 -17.53 24.96
N LYS A 518 -3.24 -17.13 23.86
CA LYS A 518 -1.83 -16.68 23.87
C LYS A 518 -1.65 -15.24 24.37
N LEU A 519 -2.65 -14.39 24.19
CA LEU A 519 -2.61 -12.96 24.50
C LEU A 519 -3.15 -12.63 25.90
N SER A 520 -3.11 -13.57 26.87
CA SER A 520 -3.51 -13.28 28.24
C SER A 520 -2.82 -12.01 28.75
N TYR A 521 -3.60 -10.92 28.91
CA TYR A 521 -3.40 -9.70 29.72
C TYR A 521 -2.97 -8.37 29.09
N THR A 522 -2.72 -8.17 27.81
CA THR A 522 -2.23 -6.82 27.40
C THR A 522 -2.81 -6.15 26.15
N ALA A 523 -3.75 -6.74 25.41
CA ALA A 523 -4.26 -6.05 24.22
C ALA A 523 -5.75 -6.30 23.95
N ALA A 524 -6.58 -5.40 24.45
CA ALA A 524 -8.01 -5.34 24.16
C ALA A 524 -8.34 -4.71 22.78
N SER A 525 -7.51 -4.91 21.76
CA SER A 525 -7.75 -4.34 20.41
C SER A 525 -7.14 -5.15 19.25
N SER A 526 -7.06 -6.49 19.37
CA SER A 526 -6.77 -7.28 18.16
C SER A 526 -8.09 -7.54 17.43
N VAL A 527 -8.23 -6.99 16.22
CA VAL A 527 -9.32 -7.32 15.30
C VAL A 527 -9.31 -8.84 15.10
N CYS A 528 -10.42 -9.52 15.42
CA CYS A 528 -10.54 -10.96 15.25
C CYS A 528 -10.56 -11.31 13.76
N LYS A 529 -9.93 -12.44 13.39
CA LYS A 529 -9.95 -12.96 12.00
C LYS A 529 -11.37 -13.24 11.53
N SER A 530 -12.22 -13.75 12.41
CA SER A 530 -13.64 -14.01 12.15
C SER A 530 -14.41 -12.73 11.83
N ASP A 531 -14.10 -11.59 12.50
CA ASP A 531 -14.71 -10.30 12.18
C ASP A 531 -14.31 -9.83 10.78
N ASN A 532 -13.06 -10.07 10.37
CA ASN A 532 -12.58 -9.74 9.03
C ASN A 532 -13.32 -10.55 7.96
N VAL A 533 -13.52 -11.86 8.18
CA VAL A 533 -14.27 -12.70 7.22
C VAL A 533 -15.74 -12.30 7.16
N LEU A 534 -16.35 -11.91 8.28
CA LEU A 534 -17.71 -11.38 8.31
C LEU A 534 -17.81 -10.06 7.54
N GLU A 535 -16.81 -9.18 7.67
CA GLU A 535 -16.75 -7.92 6.92
C GLU A 535 -16.57 -8.17 5.41
N LEU A 536 -15.76 -9.17 5.02
CA LEU A 536 -15.68 -9.61 3.62
C LEU A 536 -17.05 -10.03 3.08
N GLN A 537 -17.83 -10.80 3.85
CA GLN A 537 -19.17 -11.23 3.44
C GLN A 537 -20.12 -10.03 3.28
N ARG A 538 -20.02 -9.01 4.15
CA ARG A 538 -20.78 -7.75 4.01
C ARG A 538 -20.40 -7.00 2.74
N THR A 539 -19.10 -6.87 2.47
CA THR A 539 -18.57 -6.23 1.27
C THR A 539 -19.07 -6.94 0.00
N ILE A 540 -19.06 -8.28 -0.01
CA ILE A 540 -19.63 -9.07 -1.09
C ILE A 540 -21.13 -8.76 -1.27
N SER A 541 -21.90 -8.73 -0.17
CA SER A 541 -23.32 -8.40 -0.22
C SER A 541 -23.60 -7.01 -0.79
N GLN A 542 -22.83 -6.01 -0.36
CA GLN A 542 -22.92 -4.64 -0.88
C GLN A 542 -22.58 -4.58 -2.36
N PHE A 543 -21.52 -5.24 -2.79
CA PHE A 543 -21.12 -5.30 -4.20
C PHE A 543 -22.25 -5.85 -5.10
N PHE A 544 -22.86 -6.97 -4.70
CA PHE A 544 -23.94 -7.58 -5.47
C PHE A 544 -25.27 -6.80 -5.42
N SER A 545 -25.39 -5.80 -4.57
CA SER A 545 -26.54 -4.90 -4.49
C SER A 545 -26.39 -3.64 -5.35
N GLN A 546 -25.22 -3.45 -6.00
CA GLN A 546 -24.94 -2.28 -6.84
C GLN A 546 -25.48 -2.49 -8.25
N ASP A 547 -25.93 -1.40 -8.87
CA ASP A 547 -26.23 -1.38 -10.29
C ASP A 547 -24.92 -1.33 -11.08
N MET A 548 -24.67 -2.34 -11.89
CA MET A 548 -23.52 -2.40 -12.78
C MET A 548 -23.91 -2.23 -14.24
N LEU A 549 -23.03 -1.65 -15.00
CA LEU A 549 -23.14 -1.60 -16.45
C LEU A 549 -22.10 -2.53 -17.10
N ASP A 550 -22.48 -3.12 -18.23
CA ASP A 550 -21.51 -3.82 -19.05
C ASP A 550 -20.61 -2.82 -19.81
N GLU A 551 -19.71 -3.31 -20.62
CA GLU A 551 -18.76 -2.49 -21.39
C GLU A 551 -19.42 -1.65 -22.50
N ASP A 552 -20.67 -1.98 -22.84
CA ASP A 552 -21.46 -1.27 -23.83
C ASP A 552 -22.47 -0.31 -23.17
N GLY A 553 -22.43 -0.19 -21.82
CA GLY A 553 -23.29 0.70 -21.03
C GLY A 553 -24.70 0.15 -20.78
N ASN A 554 -24.93 -1.16 -20.97
CA ASN A 554 -26.21 -1.79 -20.64
C ASN A 554 -26.22 -2.30 -19.19
N PRO A 555 -27.37 -2.35 -18.52
CA PRO A 555 -27.48 -2.94 -17.19
C PRO A 555 -26.95 -4.38 -17.16
N LYS A 556 -26.04 -4.67 -16.24
CA LYS A 556 -25.44 -5.98 -16.03
C LYS A 556 -25.63 -6.42 -14.59
N THR A 557 -25.99 -7.69 -14.39
CA THR A 557 -25.96 -8.28 -13.05
C THR A 557 -24.49 -8.48 -12.61
N PRO A 558 -24.07 -8.00 -11.41
CA PRO A 558 -22.73 -8.24 -10.91
C PRO A 558 -22.38 -9.73 -10.84
N SER A 559 -21.17 -10.10 -11.23
CA SER A 559 -20.68 -11.47 -11.16
C SER A 559 -19.58 -11.62 -10.11
N LEU A 560 -19.23 -12.87 -9.77
CA LEU A 560 -18.12 -13.14 -8.84
C LEU A 560 -16.77 -12.72 -9.45
N GLU A 561 -16.62 -12.81 -10.77
CA GLU A 561 -15.46 -12.32 -11.51
C GLU A 561 -15.30 -10.81 -11.37
N ASP A 562 -16.40 -10.05 -11.48
CA ASP A 562 -16.40 -8.59 -11.30
C ASP A 562 -15.98 -8.21 -9.87
N PHE A 563 -16.46 -8.93 -8.87
CA PHE A 563 -16.05 -8.73 -7.47
C PHE A 563 -14.55 -8.99 -7.26
N LEU A 564 -14.05 -10.12 -7.75
CA LEU A 564 -12.62 -10.46 -7.61
C LEU A 564 -11.71 -9.47 -8.37
N LEU A 565 -12.19 -8.92 -9.48
CA LEU A 565 -11.52 -7.84 -10.19
C LEU A 565 -11.46 -6.57 -9.32
N GLU A 566 -12.60 -6.14 -8.77
CA GLU A 566 -12.64 -4.96 -7.91
C GLU A 566 -11.67 -5.10 -6.74
N VAL A 567 -11.68 -6.25 -6.07
CA VAL A 567 -10.72 -6.57 -4.99
C VAL A 567 -9.27 -6.48 -5.47
N SER A 568 -8.98 -7.01 -6.66
CA SER A 568 -7.61 -7.00 -7.21
C SER A 568 -7.14 -5.59 -7.62
N LEU A 569 -8.06 -4.69 -7.96
CA LEU A 569 -7.77 -3.33 -8.39
C LEU A 569 -7.85 -2.30 -7.25
N GLN A 570 -8.24 -2.71 -6.03
CA GLN A 570 -8.34 -1.78 -4.90
C GLN A 570 -6.98 -1.26 -4.45
N SER A 571 -6.95 0.05 -4.15
CA SER A 571 -5.80 0.74 -3.56
C SER A 571 -6.02 1.01 -2.06
N ASP A 572 -4.95 1.42 -1.35
CA ASP A 572 -5.04 1.83 0.07
C ASP A 572 -6.05 2.96 0.31
N GLN A 573 -6.23 3.83 -0.68
CA GLN A 573 -7.15 4.97 -0.61
C GLN A 573 -8.61 4.55 -0.68
N ASP A 574 -8.90 3.44 -1.36
CA ASP A 574 -10.26 2.93 -1.53
C ASP A 574 -10.84 2.34 -0.22
N GLN A 575 -9.99 2.07 0.78
CA GLN A 575 -10.36 1.47 2.07
C GLN A 575 -10.57 2.49 3.20
N MET A 576 -10.42 3.79 2.92
CA MET A 576 -10.56 4.83 3.95
C MET A 576 -12.03 5.04 4.32
N ALA A 577 -12.40 4.63 5.54
CA ALA A 577 -13.70 4.91 6.14
C ALA A 577 -13.70 6.26 6.89
N ASP A 578 -14.85 6.93 6.94
CA ASP A 578 -15.07 8.13 7.77
C ASP A 578 -15.14 7.72 9.26
N VAL A 579 -14.00 7.71 9.92
CA VAL A 579 -13.90 7.37 11.34
C VAL A 579 -13.40 8.58 12.11
N ALA A 580 -13.99 8.84 13.31
CA ALA A 580 -13.57 9.92 14.21
C ALA A 580 -12.21 9.63 14.87
N LYS A 581 -11.16 9.42 14.05
CA LYS A 581 -9.80 9.02 14.45
C LYS A 581 -8.77 9.87 13.72
N VAL A 582 -7.59 10.04 14.33
CA VAL A 582 -6.44 10.64 13.66
C VAL A 582 -5.91 9.72 12.60
N SER A 583 -5.71 10.21 11.38
CA SER A 583 -5.21 9.44 10.24
C SER A 583 -3.67 9.44 10.21
N LEU A 584 -3.05 8.27 10.31
CA LEU A 584 -1.60 8.08 10.18
C LEU A 584 -1.29 7.45 8.82
N MET A 585 -0.37 8.04 8.05
CA MET A 585 -0.05 7.54 6.70
C MET A 585 1.32 7.97 6.19
N THR A 586 1.81 7.26 5.18
CA THR A 586 3.00 7.72 4.45
C THR A 586 2.65 8.86 3.48
N GLY A 587 3.67 9.64 3.09
CA GLY A 587 3.51 10.70 2.10
C GLY A 587 2.88 10.22 0.78
N HIS A 588 3.23 9.01 0.32
CA HIS A 588 2.66 8.44 -0.91
C HIS A 588 1.16 8.13 -0.78
N VAL A 589 0.75 7.55 0.33
CA VAL A 589 -0.68 7.26 0.61
C VAL A 589 -1.50 8.52 0.74
N SER A 590 -0.90 9.62 1.18
CA SER A 590 -1.60 10.91 1.36
C SER A 590 -2.01 11.59 0.04
N LYS A 591 -1.47 11.14 -1.12
CA LYS A 591 -1.81 11.73 -2.42
C LYS A 591 -3.31 11.57 -2.71
N GLY A 592 -3.96 12.63 -3.17
CA GLY A 592 -5.43 12.65 -3.40
C GLY A 592 -6.25 13.03 -2.17
N LEU A 593 -5.73 12.85 -0.95
CA LEU A 593 -6.42 13.16 0.30
C LEU A 593 -6.25 14.64 0.69
N GLU A 594 -7.04 15.07 1.69
CA GLU A 594 -6.97 16.44 2.22
C GLU A 594 -7.55 16.51 3.63
N PHE A 595 -6.85 17.22 4.52
CA PHE A 595 -7.21 17.33 5.94
C PHE A 595 -7.13 18.77 6.42
N PRO A 596 -8.01 19.22 7.31
CA PRO A 596 -7.92 20.55 7.93
C PRO A 596 -6.57 20.79 8.61
N TYR A 597 -6.03 19.82 9.35
CA TYR A 597 -4.81 19.90 10.13
C TYR A 597 -3.86 18.76 9.73
N VAL A 598 -2.65 19.09 9.33
CA VAL A 598 -1.64 18.11 8.91
C VAL A 598 -0.36 18.28 9.72
N PHE A 599 0.15 17.18 10.23
CA PHE A 599 1.47 17.06 10.83
C PHE A 599 2.38 16.26 9.91
N ILE A 600 3.52 16.83 9.51
CA ILE A 600 4.55 16.10 8.76
C ILE A 600 5.72 15.85 9.71
N THR A 601 6.00 14.57 10.03
CA THR A 601 6.94 14.18 11.08
C THR A 601 8.20 13.52 10.52
N GLY A 602 9.29 13.56 11.30
CA GLY A 602 10.57 12.96 10.92
C GLY A 602 11.27 13.72 9.80
N LEU A 603 11.16 15.06 9.76
CA LEU A 603 11.85 15.89 8.78
C LEU A 603 13.34 16.05 9.12
N ASN A 604 14.06 14.94 8.93
CA ASN A 604 15.48 14.81 9.18
C ASN A 604 16.21 14.30 7.94
N GLN A 605 17.47 14.70 7.77
CA GLN A 605 18.35 14.12 6.77
C GLN A 605 18.45 12.60 6.95
N MET A 606 18.52 11.86 5.85
CA MET A 606 18.51 10.39 5.78
C MET A 606 17.17 9.72 6.12
N ILE A 607 16.15 10.50 6.50
CA ILE A 607 14.76 10.07 6.71
C ILE A 607 13.87 10.67 5.63
N PHE A 608 13.78 12.01 5.60
CA PHE A 608 13.07 12.77 4.58
C PHE A 608 13.86 14.06 4.23
N PRO A 609 14.70 14.02 3.18
CA PRO A 609 14.88 13.00 2.15
C PRO A 609 15.55 11.71 2.67
N THR A 610 15.32 10.60 1.94
CA THR A 610 15.88 9.28 2.29
C THR A 610 17.39 9.22 2.05
N THR A 611 18.07 8.26 2.74
CA THR A 611 19.50 7.99 2.49
C THR A 611 19.77 7.68 1.02
N HIS A 612 18.90 6.90 0.37
CA HIS A 612 19.05 6.54 -1.03
C HIS A 612 19.04 7.79 -1.93
N ALA A 613 18.09 8.70 -1.71
CA ALA A 613 17.99 9.93 -2.50
C ALA A 613 19.18 10.87 -2.29
N LEU A 614 19.77 10.86 -1.09
CA LEU A 614 20.98 11.67 -0.79
C LEU A 614 22.26 11.07 -1.40
N GLN A 615 22.31 9.76 -1.60
CA GLN A 615 23.45 9.04 -2.19
C GLN A 615 23.36 8.95 -3.72
N ASP A 616 22.18 9.11 -4.27
CA ASP A 616 22.00 9.17 -5.72
C ASP A 616 22.49 10.53 -6.25
N PHE A 617 23.59 10.50 -6.97
CA PHE A 617 24.19 11.70 -7.58
C PHE A 617 23.33 12.31 -8.70
N SER A 618 22.23 11.66 -9.10
CA SER A 618 21.26 12.27 -10.00
C SER A 618 20.43 13.33 -9.25
N LYS A 619 20.30 14.52 -9.84
CA LYS A 619 19.41 15.55 -9.28
C LYS A 619 17.97 15.09 -9.13
N ASN A 620 17.57 14.08 -9.91
CA ASN A 620 16.19 13.60 -9.99
C ASN A 620 15.67 13.01 -8.68
N ALA A 621 16.52 12.28 -7.92
CA ALA A 621 16.11 11.64 -6.68
C ALA A 621 15.72 12.64 -5.57
N ILE A 622 16.51 13.70 -5.41
CA ILE A 622 16.19 14.79 -4.45
C ILE A 622 14.96 15.58 -4.92
N GLU A 623 14.82 15.83 -6.22
CA GLU A 623 13.66 16.53 -6.76
C GLU A 623 12.37 15.71 -6.59
N GLU A 624 12.44 14.38 -6.66
CA GLU A 624 11.30 13.49 -6.38
C GLU A 624 10.92 13.53 -4.89
N GLU A 625 11.88 13.41 -3.98
CA GLU A 625 11.63 13.56 -2.54
C GLU A 625 11.02 14.94 -2.22
N ARG A 626 11.46 16.00 -2.93
CA ARG A 626 10.89 17.35 -2.77
C ARG A 626 9.45 17.42 -3.31
N ARG A 627 9.13 16.76 -4.41
CA ARG A 627 7.74 16.62 -4.88
C ARG A 627 6.88 15.87 -3.87
N LEU A 628 7.43 14.82 -3.24
CA LEU A 628 6.72 14.10 -2.19
C LEU A 628 6.44 15.00 -0.98
N MET A 629 7.42 15.78 -0.53
CA MET A 629 7.23 16.77 0.54
C MET A 629 6.19 17.84 0.15
N TYR A 630 6.22 18.33 -1.08
CA TYR A 630 5.22 19.26 -1.64
C TYR A 630 3.81 18.64 -1.62
N VAL A 631 3.69 17.36 -2.02
CA VAL A 631 2.42 16.61 -1.92
C VAL A 631 1.94 16.58 -0.48
N CYS A 632 2.79 16.21 0.50
CA CYS A 632 2.43 16.17 1.91
C CYS A 632 1.94 17.53 2.43
N MET A 633 2.66 18.62 2.12
CA MET A 633 2.28 19.97 2.55
C MET A 633 0.94 20.42 1.99
N THR A 634 0.68 20.12 0.72
CA THR A 634 -0.56 20.48 0.03
C THR A 634 -1.77 19.64 0.41
N ARG A 635 -1.62 18.70 1.35
CA ARG A 635 -2.76 17.99 1.98
C ARG A 635 -3.46 18.86 3.02
N ALA A 636 -2.77 19.86 3.60
CA ALA A 636 -3.30 20.73 4.63
C ALA A 636 -4.27 21.77 4.06
N LYS A 637 -5.43 21.93 4.73
CA LYS A 637 -6.41 22.99 4.41
C LYS A 637 -6.21 24.24 5.27
N LYS A 638 -6.17 24.09 6.59
CA LYS A 638 -6.19 25.18 7.58
C LYS A 638 -4.83 25.41 8.22
N LYS A 639 -4.19 24.35 8.71
CA LYS A 639 -2.96 24.44 9.48
C LYS A 639 -2.00 23.31 9.13
N LEU A 640 -0.72 23.67 9.01
CA LEU A 640 0.38 22.76 8.73
C LEU A 640 1.42 22.84 9.86
N TYR A 641 1.75 21.68 10.43
CA TYR A 641 2.83 21.46 11.39
C TYR A 641 3.93 20.63 10.75
N LEU A 642 5.16 21.11 10.84
CA LEU A 642 6.36 20.39 10.42
C LEU A 642 7.15 20.01 11.66
N SER A 643 7.69 18.79 11.73
CA SER A 643 8.49 18.40 12.89
C SER A 643 9.80 17.73 12.54
N THR A 644 10.80 17.98 13.41
CA THR A 644 12.15 17.42 13.30
C THR A 644 12.67 17.11 14.70
N PHE A 645 13.59 16.16 14.80
CA PHE A 645 14.20 15.77 16.05
C PHE A 645 15.72 15.68 15.97
N GLY A 646 16.39 15.78 17.12
CA GLY A 646 17.83 15.60 17.26
C GLY A 646 18.17 14.23 17.87
N GLY A 647 19.37 14.15 18.47
CA GLY A 647 19.86 12.96 19.16
C GLY A 647 20.61 11.98 18.27
N PRO A 648 21.18 10.92 18.86
CA PRO A 648 22.10 10.02 18.16
C PRO A 648 21.37 9.14 17.16
N ASN A 649 21.93 9.07 15.95
CA ASN A 649 21.53 8.09 14.95
C ASN A 649 22.39 6.82 15.13
N TYR A 650 21.80 5.81 15.76
CA TYR A 650 22.48 4.54 16.07
C TYR A 650 22.91 3.72 14.84
N ARG A 651 22.48 4.11 13.62
CA ARG A 651 22.86 3.40 12.39
C ARG A 651 24.22 3.83 11.85
N ASN A 652 24.57 5.10 12.03
CA ASN A 652 25.81 5.68 11.47
C ASN A 652 26.69 6.39 12.51
N GLY A 653 26.29 6.42 13.79
CA GLY A 653 27.07 7.02 14.88
C GLY A 653 27.12 8.55 14.88
N THR A 654 26.34 9.23 14.05
CA THR A 654 26.23 10.71 13.99
C THR A 654 24.90 11.17 14.60
N ASP A 655 24.78 12.45 14.91
CA ASP A 655 23.49 13.00 15.33
C ASP A 655 22.57 13.23 14.13
N TYR A 656 21.25 13.12 14.37
CA TYR A 656 20.24 13.52 13.40
C TYR A 656 20.29 15.02 13.16
N THR A 657 20.30 15.40 11.88
CA THR A 657 20.25 16.81 11.46
C THR A 657 18.90 17.12 10.79
N PRO A 658 18.38 18.35 10.92
CA PRO A 658 17.16 18.75 10.23
C PRO A 658 17.25 18.57 8.72
N SER A 659 16.11 18.25 8.09
CA SER A 659 15.97 18.09 6.64
C SER A 659 16.34 19.38 5.91
N ILE A 660 16.98 19.26 4.73
CA ILE A 660 17.21 20.39 3.82
C ILE A 660 15.89 21.07 3.44
N PHE A 661 14.80 20.34 3.37
CA PHE A 661 13.49 20.87 3.01
C PHE A 661 12.97 21.90 4.02
N LEU A 662 13.36 21.82 5.29
CA LEU A 662 13.02 22.84 6.28
C LEU A 662 13.69 24.19 5.95
N ALA A 663 14.94 24.20 5.48
CA ALA A 663 15.60 25.41 5.05
C ALA A 663 14.95 26.02 3.80
N GLU A 664 14.50 25.17 2.88
CA GLU A 664 13.79 25.59 1.66
C GLU A 664 12.40 26.16 1.94
N VAL A 665 11.71 25.65 2.96
CA VAL A 665 10.38 26.13 3.40
C VAL A 665 10.47 27.46 4.14
N PHE A 666 11.43 27.62 5.06
CA PHE A 666 11.48 28.74 5.99
C PHE A 666 12.48 29.84 5.62
N GLU A 667 13.31 29.65 4.57
CA GLU A 667 14.45 30.52 4.17
C GLU A 667 15.51 30.67 5.27
N LYS A 668 15.10 30.81 6.52
CA LYS A 668 15.88 30.68 7.74
C LYS A 668 15.08 29.81 8.71
N ILE A 669 15.65 28.68 9.09
CA ILE A 669 14.98 27.79 10.04
C ILE A 669 14.73 28.58 11.33
N PRO A 670 13.46 28.74 11.79
CA PRO A 670 13.16 29.49 12.98
C PRO A 670 13.99 28.98 14.18
N THR A 671 14.77 29.85 14.83
CA THR A 671 15.42 29.52 16.10
C THR A 671 14.36 29.60 17.21
N ASP A 672 14.31 28.59 18.10
CA ASP A 672 13.36 28.55 19.21
C ASP A 672 13.37 29.84 20.02
N GLN A 673 12.36 30.67 19.86
CA GLN A 673 11.92 31.70 20.83
C GLN A 673 10.59 31.31 21.49
N ALA A 674 10.19 30.07 21.45
CA ALA A 674 9.01 29.64 22.19
C ALA A 674 9.45 28.88 23.45
N SER A 675 9.19 29.52 24.59
CA SER A 675 9.14 28.92 25.91
C SER A 675 9.00 27.39 25.85
N GLN A 676 10.07 26.67 26.18
CA GLN A 676 9.94 25.30 26.63
C GLN A 676 8.81 25.28 27.63
N PRO A 677 7.76 24.52 27.50
CA PRO A 677 6.91 24.24 28.64
C PRO A 677 7.85 23.66 29.67
N LYS A 678 8.03 24.39 30.79
CA LYS A 678 8.73 23.85 31.96
C LYS A 678 8.17 22.45 32.14
N PRO A 679 9.00 21.43 32.43
CA PRO A 679 8.48 20.13 32.76
C PRO A 679 7.52 20.37 33.91
N GLN A 680 6.22 20.32 33.66
CA GLN A 680 5.26 20.18 34.74
C GLN A 680 5.64 18.87 35.40
N GLU A 681 6.11 18.98 36.64
CA GLU A 681 6.22 17.84 37.53
C GLU A 681 4.95 17.04 37.34
N ARG A 682 5.09 15.78 36.94
CA ARG A 682 3.98 14.86 36.78
C ARG A 682 3.11 14.99 38.01
N PRO A 683 1.79 15.23 37.90
CA PRO A 683 0.95 15.01 39.03
C PRO A 683 1.04 13.51 39.33
N TYR A 684 1.76 13.18 40.40
CA TYR A 684 1.68 11.88 41.04
C TYR A 684 0.22 11.72 41.44
N HIS A 685 -0.60 11.11 40.60
CA HIS A 685 -1.86 10.60 41.04
C HIS A 685 -1.58 9.51 42.08
N ASN A 686 -1.83 9.89 43.30
CA ASN A 686 -1.78 9.08 44.48
C ASN A 686 -2.64 7.81 44.27
N TYR A 687 -1.99 6.70 43.98
CA TYR A 687 -2.63 5.38 43.77
C TYR A 687 -3.10 4.75 45.10
N ASN A 688 -3.51 5.54 46.07
CA ASN A 688 -4.00 5.10 47.38
C ASN A 688 -5.51 5.15 47.57
N ALA A 689 -6.32 5.23 46.50
CA ALA A 689 -7.78 5.31 46.62
C ALA A 689 -8.54 4.01 46.31
N TYR A 690 -7.90 2.84 46.37
CA TYR A 690 -8.61 1.56 46.39
C TYR A 690 -7.95 0.60 47.38
N LYS A 691 -8.14 0.89 48.70
CA LYS A 691 -7.95 -0.11 49.75
C LYS A 691 -9.27 -0.86 49.93
N GLY A 692 -9.32 -2.08 49.43
CA GLY A 692 -10.43 -2.99 49.65
C GLY A 692 -10.35 -4.28 48.82
N ALA A 693 -9.30 -5.07 48.96
CA ALA A 693 -9.28 -6.52 48.84
C ALA A 693 -7.83 -7.00 49.02
N HIS A 694 -7.56 -7.68 50.09
CA HIS A 694 -6.28 -8.36 50.33
C HIS A 694 -5.97 -9.37 49.22
N ARG A 695 -4.89 -9.12 48.46
CA ARG A 695 -4.11 -10.16 47.80
C ARG A 695 -2.67 -10.00 48.27
N PRO A 696 -1.96 -11.07 48.67
CA PRO A 696 -0.59 -10.98 49.12
C PRO A 696 0.30 -10.51 47.95
N SER A 697 1.04 -9.42 48.17
CA SER A 697 2.01 -8.89 47.23
C SER A 697 3.28 -9.78 47.28
N LEU A 698 3.88 -10.06 46.11
CA LEU A 698 5.15 -10.74 45.96
C LEU A 698 6.33 -10.02 46.62
N ARG A 699 6.09 -8.96 47.40
CA ARG A 699 7.10 -8.18 48.16
C ARG A 699 7.50 -8.75 49.52
N ASP A 700 6.72 -9.71 50.02
CA ASP A 700 6.94 -10.17 51.42
C ASP A 700 7.94 -11.32 51.56
N ASN A 701 8.56 -11.78 50.46
CA ASN A 701 9.53 -12.90 50.49
C ASN A 701 10.96 -12.54 50.09
N ILE A 702 11.32 -11.28 49.88
CA ILE A 702 12.70 -10.90 49.60
C ILE A 702 13.09 -9.76 50.53
N GLY A 703 13.71 -10.08 51.64
CA GLY A 703 14.31 -9.12 52.56
C GLY A 703 15.54 -8.46 51.93
N GLY A 704 15.42 -7.21 51.54
CA GLY A 704 16.51 -6.43 51.00
C GLY A 704 16.08 -5.41 49.94
N ASN A 705 16.52 -4.18 50.08
CA ASN A 705 16.11 -3.07 49.21
C ASN A 705 16.84 -3.14 47.86
N VAL A 706 16.19 -3.78 46.89
CA VAL A 706 16.71 -3.98 45.51
C VAL A 706 17.12 -2.65 44.85
N ASN A 707 16.46 -1.54 45.17
CA ASN A 707 16.79 -0.22 44.61
C ASN A 707 18.13 0.34 45.16
N ASP A 708 18.52 0.01 46.36
CA ASP A 708 19.84 0.41 46.90
C ASP A 708 20.95 -0.43 46.30
N PHE A 709 20.68 -1.70 46.04
CA PHE A 709 21.62 -2.60 45.36
C PHE A 709 21.87 -2.16 43.89
N LEU A 710 20.80 -1.80 43.16
CA LEU A 710 20.93 -1.31 41.78
C LEU A 710 21.64 0.05 41.70
N LYS A 711 21.46 0.94 42.68
CA LYS A 711 22.16 2.22 42.78
C LYS A 711 23.64 2.02 43.11
N LYS A 712 23.99 1.01 43.90
CA LYS A 712 25.40 0.64 44.17
C LYS A 712 26.05 0.02 42.96
N ALA A 713 25.36 -0.86 42.21
CA ALA A 713 25.84 -1.46 41.00
C ALA A 713 26.09 -0.43 39.88
N ALA A 714 25.24 0.59 39.76
CA ALA A 714 25.41 1.68 38.76
C ALA A 714 26.59 2.61 39.07
N LYS A 715 27.01 2.74 40.37
CA LYS A 715 28.20 3.55 40.75
C LYS A 715 29.55 2.83 40.59
N SER A 716 29.55 1.49 40.43
CA SER A 716 30.80 0.70 40.26
C SER A 716 31.11 0.29 38.82
N SER A 717 30.40 0.88 37.80
CA SER A 717 30.54 0.52 36.40
C SER A 717 31.72 1.16 35.66
N ASP A 718 32.59 1.88 36.33
CA ASP A 718 33.79 2.50 35.73
C ASP A 718 35.05 1.65 35.80
N GLU A 719 34.97 0.43 36.34
CA GLU A 719 36.10 -0.52 36.28
C GLU A 719 35.97 -1.51 35.11
N ASP A 720 37.02 -1.62 34.38
CA ASP A 720 37.28 -2.32 33.12
C ASP A 720 36.70 -3.76 33.09
N SER A 721 35.55 -3.96 32.49
CA SER A 721 34.85 -5.27 32.34
C SER A 721 35.43 -6.17 31.26
N SER A 722 36.57 -5.77 30.62
CA SER A 722 37.19 -6.49 29.50
C SER A 722 38.07 -7.70 29.90
N LYS A 723 38.18 -8.01 31.21
CA LYS A 723 39.07 -9.07 31.74
C LYS A 723 38.37 -10.22 32.47
N ASP A 724 37.04 -10.23 32.57
CA ASP A 724 36.38 -11.28 33.33
C ASP A 724 36.30 -12.58 32.55
N THR A 725 36.87 -13.64 33.11
CA THR A 725 36.68 -15.03 32.64
C THR A 725 35.49 -15.63 33.37
N TYR A 726 34.51 -16.13 32.61
CA TYR A 726 33.28 -16.70 33.15
C TYR A 726 33.34 -18.23 33.18
N GLN A 727 32.80 -18.84 34.24
CA GLN A 727 32.65 -20.29 34.36
C GLN A 727 31.19 -20.65 34.63
N VAL A 728 30.80 -21.89 34.31
CA VAL A 728 29.45 -22.39 34.62
C VAL A 728 29.26 -22.37 36.15
N GLY A 729 28.15 -21.77 36.57
CA GLY A 729 27.85 -21.56 37.98
C GLY A 729 28.12 -20.13 38.49
N ASP A 730 28.87 -19.30 37.78
CA ASP A 730 29.13 -17.92 38.14
C ASP A 730 27.82 -17.11 38.19
N LYS A 731 27.73 -16.21 39.18
CA LYS A 731 26.64 -15.23 39.24
C LYS A 731 27.04 -13.96 38.50
N VAL A 732 26.14 -13.41 37.73
CA VAL A 732 26.31 -12.17 36.96
C VAL A 732 25.19 -11.21 37.23
N VAL A 733 25.49 -9.92 37.18
CA VAL A 733 24.49 -8.85 37.28
C VAL A 733 24.39 -8.17 35.93
N HIS A 734 23.19 -8.15 35.38
CA HIS A 734 22.88 -7.45 34.14
C HIS A 734 21.98 -6.25 34.40
N THR A 735 22.29 -5.11 33.81
CA THR A 735 21.58 -3.85 34.05
C THR A 735 20.07 -3.91 33.75
N SER A 736 19.65 -4.72 32.79
CA SER A 736 18.23 -4.85 32.39
C SER A 736 17.55 -6.13 32.87
N TYR A 737 18.32 -7.22 33.18
CA TYR A 737 17.77 -8.53 33.52
C TYR A 737 17.99 -8.91 34.98
N GLY A 738 18.74 -8.09 35.73
CA GLY A 738 19.01 -8.35 37.14
C GLY A 738 20.09 -9.42 37.33
N ILE A 739 20.00 -10.19 38.44
CA ILE A 739 20.98 -11.24 38.78
C ILE A 739 20.62 -12.52 38.04
N GLY A 740 21.62 -13.14 37.40
CA GLY A 740 21.49 -14.42 36.73
C GLY A 740 22.65 -15.35 37.03
N LYS A 741 22.53 -16.65 36.67
CA LYS A 741 23.54 -17.68 36.85
C LYS A 741 24.02 -18.18 35.50
N VAL A 742 25.35 -18.27 35.29
CA VAL A 742 25.93 -18.81 34.05
C VAL A 742 25.63 -20.30 33.96
N THR A 743 24.96 -20.72 32.94
CA THR A 743 24.56 -22.13 32.70
C THR A 743 25.44 -22.82 31.66
N PHE A 744 26.02 -22.05 30.75
CA PHE A 744 26.92 -22.58 29.72
C PHE A 744 27.93 -21.54 29.23
N VAL A 745 29.14 -21.97 28.92
CA VAL A 745 30.20 -21.14 28.31
C VAL A 745 30.53 -21.70 26.94
N TYR A 746 30.41 -20.92 25.91
CA TYR A 746 30.67 -21.32 24.53
C TYR A 746 32.14 -21.21 24.17
N PRO A 747 32.66 -22.00 23.21
CA PRO A 747 34.04 -21.93 22.76
C PRO A 747 34.43 -20.54 22.19
N ASP A 748 33.46 -19.75 21.71
CA ASP A 748 33.65 -18.39 21.21
C ASP A 748 33.66 -17.32 22.33
N GLY A 749 33.71 -17.76 23.58
CA GLY A 749 33.73 -16.88 24.75
C GLY A 749 32.36 -16.33 25.20
N LYS A 750 31.27 -16.56 24.44
CA LYS A 750 29.91 -16.17 24.86
C LYS A 750 29.43 -17.04 26.02
N ILE A 751 28.48 -16.53 26.80
CA ILE A 751 27.92 -17.25 27.94
C ILE A 751 26.40 -17.30 27.84
N SER A 752 25.79 -18.43 28.25
CA SER A 752 24.35 -18.51 28.55
C SER A 752 24.13 -18.23 30.02
N VAL A 753 23.23 -17.33 30.31
CA VAL A 753 22.90 -16.92 31.67
C VAL A 753 21.38 -17.11 31.88
N GLU A 754 21.05 -17.82 32.94
CA GLU A 754 19.65 -17.99 33.37
C GLU A 754 19.28 -16.90 34.36
N PHE A 755 18.32 -16.08 34.02
CA PHE A 755 17.76 -15.02 34.86
C PHE A 755 16.41 -15.46 35.42
N ASN A 756 15.99 -14.85 36.53
CA ASN A 756 14.67 -15.08 37.11
C ASN A 756 13.57 -14.67 36.14
N GLN A 757 12.39 -15.32 36.25
CA GLN A 757 11.22 -14.95 35.46
C GLN A 757 10.89 -13.44 35.61
N PRO A 758 10.51 -12.73 34.53
CA PRO A 758 10.08 -13.26 33.23
C PRO A 758 11.19 -13.41 32.17
N TYR A 759 12.47 -13.26 32.50
CA TYR A 759 13.54 -13.09 31.51
C TYR A 759 14.12 -14.39 30.96
N GLY A 760 14.11 -15.50 31.71
CA GLY A 760 14.61 -16.81 31.28
C GLY A 760 16.08 -16.82 30.89
N THR A 761 16.50 -17.74 30.03
CA THR A 761 17.90 -17.89 29.62
C THR A 761 18.25 -16.94 28.46
N LYS A 762 19.38 -16.21 28.62
CA LYS A 762 19.90 -15.27 27.61
C LYS A 762 21.36 -15.62 27.26
N LYS A 763 21.69 -15.48 25.98
CA LYS A 763 23.06 -15.61 25.47
C LYS A 763 23.71 -14.23 25.44
N LEU A 764 24.81 -14.06 26.19
CA LEU A 764 25.53 -12.80 26.37
C LEU A 764 26.96 -12.90 25.86
N ALA A 765 27.49 -11.81 25.28
CA ALA A 765 28.88 -11.72 24.85
C ALA A 765 29.72 -10.99 25.87
N PRO A 766 30.89 -11.52 26.30
CA PRO A 766 31.81 -10.83 27.21
C PRO A 766 32.29 -9.50 26.61
N GLY A 767 32.53 -8.50 27.45
CA GLY A 767 32.96 -7.17 27.00
C GLY A 767 31.83 -6.14 26.79
N PHE A 768 30.57 -6.54 26.92
CA PHE A 768 29.46 -5.58 26.93
C PHE A 768 29.35 -4.93 28.31
N LYS A 769 29.34 -3.57 28.36
CA LYS A 769 29.18 -2.78 29.61
C LYS A 769 27.84 -3.01 30.34
N ALA A 770 26.97 -3.84 29.79
CA ALA A 770 25.63 -4.08 30.36
C ALA A 770 25.59 -5.15 31.44
N PHE A 771 26.66 -5.95 31.63
CA PHE A 771 26.73 -6.96 32.70
C PHE A 771 28.15 -7.21 33.19
N ARG A 772 28.29 -7.68 34.44
CA ARG A 772 29.52 -8.03 35.07
C ARG A 772 29.37 -9.26 35.96
N LYS A 773 30.49 -9.92 36.26
CA LYS A 773 30.57 -11.00 37.25
C LYS A 773 30.36 -10.43 38.68
N MET A 774 29.56 -11.10 39.51
CA MET A 774 29.44 -10.75 40.93
C MET A 774 30.72 -11.08 41.66
N LYS A 775 31.21 -10.16 42.48
CA LYS A 775 32.36 -10.41 43.39
C LYS A 775 31.90 -11.20 44.60
N GLU A 776 32.79 -12.04 45.17
CA GLU A 776 32.50 -12.75 46.41
C GLU A 776 32.22 -11.74 47.53
N GLY A 777 31.00 -11.81 48.10
CA GLY A 777 30.52 -10.90 49.16
C GLY A 777 29.46 -9.89 48.71
N GLU A 778 29.09 -9.83 47.42
CA GLU A 778 27.97 -9.02 46.90
C GLU A 778 26.62 -9.76 46.93
#